data_355392e79298ab5bad6322bed32398a8
#
_entry.id   355392e79298ab5bad6322bed32398a8
#
_cell.length_a   1.000
_cell.length_b   1.000
_cell.length_c   1.000
_cell.angle_alpha   90.00
_cell.angle_beta   90.00
_cell.angle_gamma   90.00
#
_symmetry.space_group_name_H-M   'P 1'
#
loop_
_entity.id
_entity.type
_entity.pdbx_description
1 polymer ?
#
loop_
_entity_poly.entity_id
_entity_poly.type
_entity_poly.pdbx_seq_one_letter_code
_entity_poly.pdbx_strand_id
1 'polypeptide(L)'
;MNAQVFHFGGGAVSSDLRAKDKTIVGGKGANLAEMAGIGLPVPPGFTITTEVCTAYNASGKTFDDALRGGVAQGIAHIEQATGRIFGDAANPLLVSVRSGARVSMPGMMDTVLNLGLNDVTVAGLAAGSGDPRFAWDSYRRFIQMYSDVVLGLDHHRFEDALEIIKEDNGFFNDVELAAEHWQALVAEYKAIVADQLGRPFPQDVHEQLWGAIGAVFDSWESDRARVYRKLNDIPADWGTAVNVQAMVFGNMGDTSATGVAFTRDPATGEKAYYGEWLVNAQGEDVVAGIRTPQYLTLAARERAGAKPLSMEEAMPAAYAELATVFELLEKHYRDMQDIEFTVEQGKLWMLQTRSGKRTAKAALKMAVDMVAEGLIDEKTAILRIDPMALDQLLHPTLDPKAARDVLTRGLPASPGAASGTVVFDADTAQARAERGDAVILVRVETSPEDIHGMHAARGILTARGGMTSHAAVVARGMGRPCVSGASALSIDMASRTARIGNREIREGDTITLDGSNGDVMAGSVPTVEPELVGDFGTLMVWADKHRRMKVRTNAETPLDCQVARQFGAEGIGLCRTEHMFFEAGRISLVRQMILAEDEAGRRAALAGLLPEQRSDFASIFEVMAGLPVTIRLLDPPLHEFLPHADAEFAELAEATGLGVEHLKRRAGELHEFNPMLGHRGCRLGITFPEIYEMQARAIFEAACDVAEKSGDAPIPEVMIPLVATRKELEILRALVDRVAVEVFAEKGRTLEYMVGTMIELPRAALMAGEIAHQARFLSFGTNDLTQTTLGVSRDDASRFLNPYVEQGIYPRDPFVSLDIEGVGQLVELAAERGRNTRSDLKLGICGEHGGDPASIAFCEKTGLDYVSASPYRVPIARLSAAQAALS
;
A
#
# COMPACT_ATOMS: atom_id res chain seq x y z
N MET A 1 -8.65 -37.22 15.21
CA MET A 1 -9.06 -35.79 15.32
C MET A 1 -7.80 -34.98 15.39
N ASN A 2 -7.71 -33.89 14.64
CA ASN A 2 -6.56 -32.97 14.69
C ASN A 2 -6.54 -32.26 16.05
N ALA A 3 -5.34 -32.03 16.63
CA ALA A 3 -5.19 -31.25 17.85
C ALA A 3 -5.76 -29.83 17.63
N GLN A 4 -6.67 -29.41 18.51
CA GLN A 4 -7.34 -28.10 18.46
C GLN A 4 -6.61 -27.05 19.30
N VAL A 5 -5.71 -27.47 20.21
CA VAL A 5 -4.99 -26.63 21.18
C VAL A 5 -3.51 -27.04 21.20
N PHE A 6 -2.62 -26.02 21.14
CA PHE A 6 -1.17 -26.18 21.19
C PHE A 6 -0.58 -25.35 22.33
N HIS A 7 0.25 -25.97 23.19
CA HIS A 7 0.91 -25.31 24.32
C HIS A 7 2.23 -24.66 23.89
N PHE A 8 2.62 -23.54 24.55
CA PHE A 8 3.91 -22.86 24.38
C PHE A 8 4.43 -22.29 25.70
N GLY A 9 5.75 -22.09 25.78
CA GLY A 9 6.39 -21.55 27.00
C GLY A 9 6.41 -22.54 28.17
N GLY A 10 6.98 -22.16 29.31
CA GLY A 10 7.03 -22.99 30.51
C GLY A 10 7.78 -24.31 30.33
N GLY A 11 8.74 -24.39 29.41
CA GLY A 11 9.46 -25.64 29.06
C GLY A 11 8.73 -26.50 28.02
N ALA A 12 7.51 -26.19 27.62
CA ALA A 12 6.83 -26.90 26.54
C ALA A 12 7.40 -26.51 25.17
N VAL A 13 8.00 -27.48 24.49
CA VAL A 13 8.39 -27.35 23.07
C VAL A 13 7.57 -28.37 22.30
N SER A 14 6.57 -27.93 21.54
CA SER A 14 5.79 -28.84 20.72
C SER A 14 6.67 -29.46 19.62
N SER A 15 6.69 -30.75 19.50
CA SER A 15 7.28 -31.48 18.38
C SER A 15 6.38 -31.51 17.15
N ASP A 16 5.11 -31.13 17.28
CA ASP A 16 4.17 -31.01 16.17
C ASP A 16 4.45 -29.73 15.37
N LEU A 17 4.82 -29.86 14.11
CA LEU A 17 5.09 -28.75 13.18
C LEU A 17 3.89 -27.82 13.01
N ARG A 18 2.67 -28.33 13.24
CA ARG A 18 1.43 -27.52 13.18
C ARG A 18 1.38 -26.42 14.24
N ALA A 19 2.11 -26.57 15.37
CA ALA A 19 2.22 -25.55 16.41
C ALA A 19 2.93 -24.28 15.93
N LYS A 20 3.65 -24.32 14.82
CA LYS A 20 4.37 -23.20 14.19
C LYS A 20 3.79 -22.79 12.84
N ASP A 21 2.73 -23.46 12.38
CA ASP A 21 2.06 -23.15 11.13
C ASP A 21 1.10 -21.96 11.31
N LYS A 22 1.43 -20.83 10.72
CA LYS A 22 0.62 -19.60 10.78
C LYS A 22 -0.79 -19.77 10.23
N THR A 23 -1.02 -20.75 9.36
CA THR A 23 -2.35 -21.03 8.83
C THR A 23 -3.25 -21.73 9.86
N ILE A 24 -2.66 -22.38 10.84
CA ILE A 24 -3.34 -23.16 11.89
C ILE A 24 -3.42 -22.39 13.20
N VAL A 25 -2.28 -21.90 13.70
CA VAL A 25 -2.20 -21.23 15.01
C VAL A 25 -2.16 -19.70 14.91
N GLY A 26 -2.32 -19.17 13.69
CA GLY A 26 -2.20 -17.73 13.45
C GLY A 26 -0.77 -17.21 13.61
N GLY A 27 -0.54 -15.97 13.19
CA GLY A 27 0.78 -15.36 13.24
C GLY A 27 1.32 -15.20 14.66
N LYS A 28 0.46 -14.79 15.61
CA LYS A 28 0.85 -14.61 17.01
C LYS A 28 1.18 -15.94 17.70
N GLY A 29 0.34 -16.96 17.55
CA GLY A 29 0.57 -18.29 18.14
C GLY A 29 1.83 -18.94 17.59
N ALA A 30 2.05 -18.89 16.29
CA ALA A 30 3.27 -19.41 15.66
C ALA A 30 4.53 -18.73 16.21
N ASN A 31 4.53 -17.40 16.31
CA ASN A 31 5.69 -16.64 16.80
C ASN A 31 5.94 -16.87 18.29
N LEU A 32 4.89 -17.02 19.12
CA LEU A 32 5.04 -17.38 20.55
C LEU A 32 5.68 -18.77 20.71
N ALA A 33 5.21 -19.75 19.95
CA ALA A 33 5.79 -21.10 19.94
C ALA A 33 7.23 -21.11 19.41
N GLU A 34 7.54 -20.29 18.39
CA GLU A 34 8.88 -20.15 17.83
C GLU A 34 9.84 -19.52 18.84
N MET A 35 9.47 -18.39 19.45
CA MET A 35 10.27 -17.71 20.48
C MET A 35 10.57 -18.64 21.68
N ALA A 36 9.54 -19.35 22.15
CA ALA A 36 9.73 -20.31 23.24
C ALA A 36 10.67 -21.46 22.81
N GLY A 37 10.56 -21.91 21.54
CA GLY A 37 11.39 -22.97 20.98
C GLY A 37 12.88 -22.62 20.84
N ILE A 38 13.21 -21.34 20.67
CA ILE A 38 14.60 -20.84 20.64
C ILE A 38 15.10 -20.37 22.01
N GLY A 39 14.34 -20.63 23.07
CA GLY A 39 14.76 -20.43 24.48
C GLY A 39 14.52 -19.02 25.02
N LEU A 40 13.70 -18.17 24.35
CA LEU A 40 13.36 -16.87 24.86
C LEU A 40 12.37 -16.94 26.04
N PRO A 41 12.40 -15.96 26.97
CA PRO A 41 11.51 -15.93 28.12
C PRO A 41 10.07 -15.52 27.72
N VAL A 42 9.31 -16.50 27.23
CA VAL A 42 7.91 -16.33 26.85
C VAL A 42 7.01 -16.82 28.00
N PRO A 43 6.04 -16.02 28.47
CA PRO A 43 5.08 -16.50 29.46
C PRO A 43 4.33 -17.73 28.95
N PRO A 44 4.11 -18.76 29.79
CA PRO A 44 3.44 -19.98 29.35
C PRO A 44 2.01 -19.71 28.89
N GLY A 45 1.56 -20.49 27.91
CA GLY A 45 0.26 -20.33 27.31
C GLY A 45 -0.12 -21.45 26.37
N PHE A 46 -1.26 -21.27 25.72
CA PHE A 46 -1.71 -22.16 24.64
C PHE A 46 -2.46 -21.39 23.57
N THR A 47 -2.47 -21.96 22.36
CA THR A 47 -3.19 -21.41 21.20
C THR A 47 -4.31 -22.36 20.78
N ILE A 48 -5.52 -21.83 20.62
CA ILE A 48 -6.67 -22.48 19.98
C ILE A 48 -6.62 -22.16 18.48
N THR A 49 -6.77 -23.18 17.63
CA THR A 49 -6.51 -23.06 16.18
C THR A 49 -7.57 -22.22 15.43
N THR A 50 -7.20 -21.71 14.25
CA THR A 50 -8.11 -21.00 13.34
C THR A 50 -9.26 -21.90 12.85
N GLU A 51 -9.03 -23.20 12.71
CA GLU A 51 -10.05 -24.18 12.35
C GLU A 51 -11.21 -24.21 13.35
N VAL A 52 -10.91 -24.01 14.65
CA VAL A 52 -11.93 -23.93 15.70
C VAL A 52 -12.82 -22.69 15.53
N CYS A 53 -12.26 -21.55 15.15
CA CYS A 53 -13.03 -20.33 14.86
C CYS A 53 -14.06 -20.58 13.75
N THR A 54 -13.60 -21.19 12.65
CA THR A 54 -14.47 -21.52 11.52
C THR A 54 -15.58 -22.51 11.93
N ALA A 55 -15.22 -23.54 12.71
CA ALA A 55 -16.19 -24.52 13.23
C ALA A 55 -17.20 -23.90 14.21
N TYR A 56 -16.75 -23.01 15.11
CA TYR A 56 -17.58 -22.24 16.04
C TYR A 56 -18.61 -21.39 15.32
N ASN A 57 -18.21 -20.65 14.30
CA ASN A 57 -19.13 -19.83 13.51
C ASN A 57 -20.15 -20.70 12.73
N ALA A 58 -19.72 -21.84 12.19
CA ALA A 58 -20.59 -22.76 11.46
C ALA A 58 -21.58 -23.52 12.35
N SER A 59 -21.24 -23.78 13.63
CA SER A 59 -22.04 -24.54 14.58
C SER A 59 -23.08 -23.74 15.36
N GLY A 60 -23.24 -22.45 15.05
CA GLY A 60 -24.11 -21.55 15.81
C GLY A 60 -23.52 -21.12 17.15
N LYS A 61 -22.22 -20.90 17.18
CA LYS A 61 -21.44 -20.39 18.35
C LYS A 61 -21.40 -21.37 19.55
N THR A 62 -21.17 -22.65 19.26
CA THR A 62 -21.05 -23.69 20.29
C THR A 62 -19.64 -24.26 20.38
N PHE A 63 -19.24 -24.63 21.60
CA PHE A 63 -17.95 -25.27 21.87
C PHE A 63 -18.12 -26.76 22.11
N ASP A 64 -17.38 -27.60 21.43
CA ASP A 64 -17.41 -29.06 21.60
C ASP A 64 -16.63 -29.54 22.85
N ASP A 65 -16.87 -30.76 23.26
CA ASP A 65 -16.24 -31.33 24.45
C ASP A 65 -14.73 -31.58 24.27
N ALA A 66 -14.27 -31.81 23.04
CA ALA A 66 -12.85 -31.97 22.74
C ALA A 66 -12.09 -30.67 22.97
N LEU A 67 -12.62 -29.55 22.51
CA LEU A 67 -12.09 -28.21 22.79
C LEU A 67 -12.10 -27.91 24.29
N ARG A 68 -13.20 -28.20 24.98
CA ARG A 68 -13.29 -28.01 26.44
C ARG A 68 -12.20 -28.77 27.17
N GLY A 69 -11.95 -30.00 26.80
CA GLY A 69 -10.87 -30.82 27.32
C GLY A 69 -9.47 -30.25 27.02
N GLY A 70 -9.25 -29.75 25.78
CA GLY A 70 -7.99 -29.14 25.37
C GLY A 70 -7.70 -27.84 26.12
N VAL A 71 -8.69 -26.99 26.32
CA VAL A 71 -8.57 -25.74 27.09
C VAL A 71 -8.28 -26.02 28.56
N ALA A 72 -8.94 -27.01 29.16
CA ALA A 72 -8.66 -27.41 30.54
C ALA A 72 -7.20 -27.92 30.72
N GLN A 73 -6.67 -28.71 29.76
CA GLN A 73 -5.26 -29.12 29.74
C GLN A 73 -4.33 -27.92 29.55
N GLY A 74 -4.70 -26.93 28.72
CA GLY A 74 -3.97 -25.68 28.51
C GLY A 74 -3.86 -24.86 29.79
N ILE A 75 -4.94 -24.71 30.56
CA ILE A 75 -4.90 -24.03 31.87
C ILE A 75 -4.01 -24.80 32.85
N ALA A 76 -4.15 -26.13 32.94
CA ALA A 76 -3.29 -26.95 33.79
C ALA A 76 -1.79 -26.84 33.45
N HIS A 77 -1.45 -26.71 32.16
CA HIS A 77 -0.08 -26.43 31.71
C HIS A 77 0.43 -25.08 32.24
N ILE A 78 -0.39 -24.02 32.17
CA ILE A 78 -0.01 -22.69 32.68
C ILE A 78 0.15 -22.75 34.22
N GLU A 79 -0.77 -23.39 34.93
CA GLU A 79 -0.72 -23.55 36.36
C GLU A 79 0.58 -24.28 36.83
N GLN A 80 0.92 -25.38 36.17
CA GLN A 80 2.13 -26.14 36.46
C GLN A 80 3.40 -25.30 36.21
N ALA A 81 3.42 -24.52 35.11
CA ALA A 81 4.59 -23.71 34.75
C ALA A 81 4.78 -22.48 35.66
N THR A 82 3.70 -21.91 36.17
CA THR A 82 3.72 -20.67 36.97
C THR A 82 3.68 -20.94 38.48
N GLY A 83 3.16 -22.10 38.91
CA GLY A 83 2.84 -22.41 40.30
C GLY A 83 1.66 -21.61 40.85
N ARG A 84 0.88 -20.95 39.99
CA ARG A 84 -0.37 -20.23 40.30
C ARG A 84 -1.57 -21.05 39.87
N ILE A 85 -2.73 -20.91 40.51
CA ILE A 85 -3.95 -21.69 40.21
C ILE A 85 -5.07 -20.77 39.75
N PHE A 86 -5.76 -21.13 38.67
CA PHE A 86 -6.82 -20.37 38.08
C PHE A 86 -8.07 -20.35 38.98
N GLY A 87 -8.45 -19.14 39.46
CA GLY A 87 -9.54 -18.95 40.42
C GLY A 87 -9.19 -19.16 41.87
N ASP A 88 -7.92 -19.42 42.21
CA ASP A 88 -7.48 -19.59 43.62
C ASP A 88 -7.53 -18.29 44.38
N ALA A 89 -8.00 -18.34 45.62
CA ALA A 89 -8.20 -17.16 46.46
C ALA A 89 -6.88 -16.59 47.02
N ALA A 90 -5.82 -17.38 47.14
CA ALA A 90 -4.55 -16.99 47.78
C ALA A 90 -3.43 -16.71 46.76
N ASN A 91 -3.38 -17.50 45.69
CA ASN A 91 -2.35 -17.37 44.63
C ASN A 91 -2.97 -17.46 43.23
N PRO A 92 -3.79 -16.48 42.82
CA PRO A 92 -4.53 -16.54 41.58
C PRO A 92 -3.66 -16.51 40.32
N LEU A 93 -3.93 -17.41 39.39
CA LEU A 93 -3.44 -17.31 38.03
C LEU A 93 -4.33 -16.33 37.27
N LEU A 94 -3.73 -15.35 36.63
CA LEU A 94 -4.40 -14.46 35.68
C LEU A 94 -3.89 -14.75 34.26
N VAL A 95 -4.79 -14.64 33.28
CA VAL A 95 -4.46 -14.87 31.89
C VAL A 95 -4.94 -13.74 30.99
N SER A 96 -4.29 -13.59 29.85
CA SER A 96 -4.78 -12.80 28.71
C SER A 96 -5.39 -13.72 27.67
N VAL A 97 -6.46 -13.26 27.00
CA VAL A 97 -7.09 -13.93 25.87
C VAL A 97 -6.97 -12.99 24.66
N ARG A 98 -6.17 -13.39 23.66
CA ARG A 98 -5.75 -12.51 22.57
C ARG A 98 -6.00 -13.19 21.22
N SER A 99 -6.47 -12.41 20.23
CA SER A 99 -6.62 -12.89 18.84
C SER A 99 -5.27 -13.19 18.16
N GLY A 100 -5.28 -14.09 17.21
CA GLY A 100 -4.11 -14.50 16.43
C GLY A 100 -4.48 -14.81 14.98
N ALA A 101 -4.81 -13.81 14.16
CA ALA A 101 -5.04 -14.00 12.74
C ALA A 101 -3.77 -14.42 12.00
N ARG A 102 -3.91 -15.05 10.80
CA ARG A 102 -2.77 -15.49 9.96
C ARG A 102 -1.88 -14.32 9.53
N VAL A 103 -2.48 -13.14 9.33
CA VAL A 103 -1.81 -11.87 9.05
C VAL A 103 -2.11 -10.86 10.15
N SER A 104 -1.22 -9.90 10.35
CA SER A 104 -1.40 -8.86 11.38
C SER A 104 -2.55 -7.93 10.98
N MET A 105 -3.52 -7.77 11.88
CA MET A 105 -4.67 -6.85 11.74
C MET A 105 -4.72 -5.92 12.96
N PRO A 106 -3.85 -4.88 13.02
CA PRO A 106 -3.70 -4.06 14.21
C PRO A 106 -5.00 -3.34 14.59
N GLY A 107 -5.43 -3.45 15.86
CA GLY A 107 -6.64 -2.81 16.35
C GLY A 107 -7.99 -3.37 15.88
N MET A 108 -7.98 -4.33 14.93
CA MET A 108 -9.22 -4.86 14.35
C MET A 108 -9.85 -5.98 15.15
N MET A 109 -9.09 -6.62 16.06
CA MET A 109 -9.48 -7.82 16.78
C MET A 109 -9.38 -7.57 18.28
N ASP A 110 -10.28 -8.20 19.04
CA ASP A 110 -10.40 -7.99 20.46
C ASP A 110 -9.36 -8.73 21.29
N THR A 111 -9.13 -8.20 22.51
CA THR A 111 -8.24 -8.75 23.53
C THR A 111 -8.88 -8.57 24.89
N VAL A 112 -8.73 -9.56 25.79
CA VAL A 112 -9.12 -9.44 27.19
C VAL A 112 -7.92 -9.72 28.06
N LEU A 113 -7.59 -8.79 28.95
CA LEU A 113 -6.47 -8.88 29.90
C LEU A 113 -6.98 -9.08 31.33
N ASN A 114 -6.10 -9.52 32.23
CA ASN A 114 -6.36 -9.70 33.66
C ASN A 114 -7.52 -10.67 33.97
N LEU A 115 -7.82 -11.58 33.05
CA LEU A 115 -8.92 -12.56 33.18
C LEU A 115 -8.59 -13.53 34.30
N GLY A 116 -9.58 -13.83 35.17
CA GLY A 116 -9.43 -14.59 36.38
C GLY A 116 -9.60 -13.77 37.65
N LEU A 117 -9.73 -12.44 37.53
CA LEU A 117 -10.07 -11.56 38.64
C LEU A 117 -11.57 -11.60 38.96
N ASN A 118 -11.86 -11.68 40.24
CA ASN A 118 -13.18 -11.56 40.85
C ASN A 118 -13.05 -11.01 42.26
N ASP A 119 -14.16 -10.91 43.02
CA ASP A 119 -14.19 -10.34 44.36
C ASP A 119 -13.34 -11.14 45.38
N VAL A 120 -13.03 -12.39 45.09
CA VAL A 120 -12.22 -13.27 45.94
C VAL A 120 -10.75 -13.22 45.51
N THR A 121 -10.48 -13.36 44.24
CA THR A 121 -9.09 -13.47 43.71
C THR A 121 -8.31 -12.15 43.76
N VAL A 122 -9.00 -10.98 43.72
CA VAL A 122 -8.37 -9.67 43.87
C VAL A 122 -7.66 -9.51 45.23
N ALA A 123 -8.23 -10.08 46.30
CA ALA A 123 -7.63 -10.07 47.62
C ALA A 123 -6.33 -10.89 47.70
N GLY A 124 -6.31 -12.07 47.02
CA GLY A 124 -5.10 -12.90 46.83
C GLY A 124 -4.03 -12.19 46.05
N LEU A 125 -4.40 -11.52 44.96
CA LEU A 125 -3.47 -10.71 44.17
C LEU A 125 -2.86 -9.56 44.98
N ALA A 126 -3.67 -8.85 45.79
CA ALA A 126 -3.22 -7.78 46.66
C ALA A 126 -2.24 -8.30 47.72
N ALA A 127 -2.52 -9.43 48.36
CA ALA A 127 -1.65 -10.04 49.34
C ALA A 127 -0.33 -10.57 48.72
N GLY A 128 -0.41 -11.23 47.55
CA GLY A 128 0.75 -11.80 46.88
C GLY A 128 1.69 -10.76 46.26
N SER A 129 1.15 -9.65 45.73
CA SER A 129 1.94 -8.53 45.21
C SER A 129 2.49 -7.60 46.30
N GLY A 130 1.85 -7.53 47.46
CA GLY A 130 2.09 -6.52 48.50
C GLY A 130 1.64 -5.12 48.14
N ASP A 131 0.90 -4.99 47.02
CA ASP A 131 0.38 -3.71 46.53
C ASP A 131 -1.15 -3.80 46.26
N PRO A 132 -1.98 -3.40 47.22
CA PRO A 132 -3.43 -3.37 47.04
C PRO A 132 -3.86 -2.44 45.90
N ARG A 133 -3.15 -1.33 45.66
CA ARG A 133 -3.45 -0.39 44.60
C ARG A 133 -3.38 -1.06 43.23
N PHE A 134 -2.28 -1.78 42.97
CA PHE A 134 -2.07 -2.55 41.76
C PHE A 134 -3.18 -3.59 41.52
N ALA A 135 -3.55 -4.34 42.60
CA ALA A 135 -4.55 -5.38 42.47
C ALA A 135 -5.94 -4.83 42.08
N TRP A 136 -6.35 -3.75 42.73
CA TRP A 136 -7.66 -3.13 42.50
C TRP A 136 -7.72 -2.36 41.17
N ASP A 137 -6.62 -1.70 40.74
CA ASP A 137 -6.51 -1.14 39.39
C ASP A 137 -6.60 -2.23 38.32
N SER A 138 -5.93 -3.37 38.50
CA SER A 138 -6.03 -4.50 37.58
C SER A 138 -7.44 -5.07 37.49
N TYR A 139 -8.18 -5.11 38.59
CA TYR A 139 -9.57 -5.58 38.62
C TYR A 139 -10.54 -4.59 37.94
N ARG A 140 -10.38 -3.28 38.15
CA ARG A 140 -11.22 -2.29 37.45
C ARG A 140 -10.97 -2.34 35.94
N ARG A 141 -9.69 -2.46 35.50
CA ARG A 141 -9.33 -2.60 34.08
C ARG A 141 -9.95 -3.85 33.46
N PHE A 142 -9.94 -4.97 34.20
CA PHE A 142 -10.60 -6.19 33.77
C PHE A 142 -12.10 -6.02 33.60
N ILE A 143 -12.80 -5.43 34.58
CA ILE A 143 -14.26 -5.22 34.49
C ILE A 143 -14.59 -4.33 33.29
N GLN A 144 -13.88 -3.21 33.11
CA GLN A 144 -14.10 -2.30 32.00
C GLN A 144 -13.92 -3.01 30.65
N MET A 145 -12.78 -3.67 30.44
CA MET A 145 -12.45 -4.36 29.19
C MET A 145 -13.40 -5.55 28.94
N TYR A 146 -13.70 -6.35 29.94
CA TYR A 146 -14.63 -7.48 29.79
C TYR A 146 -16.06 -7.01 29.49
N SER A 147 -16.47 -5.92 30.08
CA SER A 147 -17.80 -5.34 29.85
C SER A 147 -17.96 -4.78 28.44
N ASP A 148 -16.94 -4.12 27.93
CA ASP A 148 -16.91 -3.63 26.54
C ASP A 148 -16.83 -4.82 25.56
N VAL A 149 -15.78 -5.61 25.62
CA VAL A 149 -15.46 -6.66 24.63
C VAL A 149 -16.42 -7.85 24.68
N VAL A 150 -16.77 -8.34 25.87
CA VAL A 150 -17.53 -9.60 26.02
C VAL A 150 -19.02 -9.34 26.26
N LEU A 151 -19.33 -8.32 27.04
CA LEU A 151 -20.73 -8.04 27.40
C LEU A 151 -21.39 -7.02 26.45
N GLY A 152 -20.58 -6.33 25.60
CA GLY A 152 -21.08 -5.38 24.61
C GLY A 152 -21.63 -4.07 25.20
N LEU A 153 -21.10 -3.66 26.35
CA LEU A 153 -21.53 -2.43 27.02
C LEU A 153 -20.71 -1.23 26.52
N ASP A 154 -21.31 -0.05 26.54
CA ASP A 154 -20.68 1.19 26.09
C ASP A 154 -19.49 1.57 27.01
N HIS A 155 -18.31 1.59 26.43
CA HIS A 155 -17.02 1.94 27.07
C HIS A 155 -17.03 3.30 27.76
N HIS A 156 -17.67 4.31 27.18
CA HIS A 156 -17.71 5.67 27.71
C HIS A 156 -18.32 5.77 29.10
N ARG A 157 -19.28 4.91 29.45
CA ARG A 157 -19.88 4.91 30.79
C ARG A 157 -18.89 4.59 31.90
N PHE A 158 -17.94 3.72 31.60
CA PHE A 158 -16.87 3.35 32.54
C PHE A 158 -15.81 4.46 32.66
N GLU A 159 -15.52 5.12 31.54
CA GLU A 159 -14.61 6.29 31.53
C GLU A 159 -15.22 7.47 32.31
N ASP A 160 -16.50 7.77 32.09
CA ASP A 160 -17.20 8.84 32.80
C ASP A 160 -17.15 8.61 34.34
N ALA A 161 -17.37 7.37 34.80
CA ALA A 161 -17.29 7.05 36.21
C ALA A 161 -15.87 7.22 36.78
N LEU A 162 -14.83 6.90 35.99
CA LEU A 162 -13.44 7.15 36.38
C LEU A 162 -13.13 8.65 36.47
N GLU A 163 -13.55 9.43 35.49
CA GLU A 163 -13.32 10.87 35.46
C GLU A 163 -14.05 11.57 36.64
N ILE A 164 -15.29 11.17 36.98
CA ILE A 164 -16.02 11.68 38.15
C ILE A 164 -15.21 11.46 39.45
N ILE A 165 -14.66 10.27 39.64
CA ILE A 165 -13.82 9.99 40.85
C ILE A 165 -12.57 10.86 40.87
N LYS A 166 -11.92 11.09 39.74
CA LYS A 166 -10.76 11.98 39.63
C LYS A 166 -11.14 13.42 39.96
N GLU A 167 -12.21 13.94 39.36
CA GLU A 167 -12.69 15.29 39.58
C GLU A 167 -13.08 15.54 41.05
N ASP A 168 -13.81 14.61 41.66
CA ASP A 168 -14.26 14.71 43.08
C ASP A 168 -13.08 14.75 44.05
N ASN A 169 -11.93 14.15 43.68
CA ASN A 169 -10.74 14.11 44.52
C ASN A 169 -9.62 15.09 44.07
N GLY A 170 -9.82 15.80 42.96
CA GLY A 170 -8.82 16.74 42.43
C GLY A 170 -7.59 16.09 41.80
N PHE A 171 -7.73 14.86 41.29
CA PHE A 171 -6.69 14.09 40.62
C PHE A 171 -6.71 14.30 39.11
N PHE A 172 -5.53 14.28 38.47
CA PHE A 172 -5.35 14.41 37.02
C PHE A 172 -4.93 13.12 36.36
N ASN A 173 -4.25 12.24 37.10
CA ASN A 173 -3.69 11.01 36.54
C ASN A 173 -4.10 9.80 37.39
N ASP A 174 -4.25 8.64 36.70
CA ASP A 174 -4.58 7.35 37.32
C ASP A 174 -3.60 6.95 38.47
N VAL A 175 -2.35 7.38 38.38
CA VAL A 175 -1.33 7.08 39.36
C VAL A 175 -1.55 7.75 40.73
N GLU A 176 -2.41 8.76 40.79
CA GLU A 176 -2.75 9.50 42.00
C GLU A 176 -3.83 8.79 42.82
N LEU A 177 -4.60 7.86 42.23
CA LEU A 177 -5.64 7.12 42.90
C LEU A 177 -5.04 6.05 43.84
N ALA A 178 -5.46 6.02 45.08
CA ALA A 178 -5.14 5.00 46.07
C ALA A 178 -6.05 3.77 45.94
N ALA A 179 -5.75 2.69 46.67
CA ALA A 179 -6.51 1.45 46.61
C ALA A 179 -8.00 1.63 46.94
N GLU A 180 -8.34 2.52 47.89
CA GLU A 180 -9.72 2.80 48.26
C GLU A 180 -10.53 3.42 47.14
N HIS A 181 -9.94 4.30 46.35
CA HIS A 181 -10.60 4.89 45.15
C HIS A 181 -10.87 3.84 44.11
N TRP A 182 -9.94 2.93 43.85
CA TRP A 182 -10.14 1.82 42.92
C TRP A 182 -11.20 0.83 43.40
N GLN A 183 -11.30 0.57 44.70
CA GLN A 183 -12.35 -0.25 45.31
C GLN A 183 -13.74 0.37 45.08
N ALA A 184 -13.86 1.68 45.32
CA ALA A 184 -15.09 2.41 45.07
C ALA A 184 -15.51 2.34 43.57
N LEU A 185 -14.54 2.54 42.68
CA LEU A 185 -14.79 2.48 41.23
C LEU A 185 -15.18 1.07 40.77
N VAL A 186 -14.56 0.01 41.30
CA VAL A 186 -14.96 -1.38 41.02
C VAL A 186 -16.40 -1.63 41.43
N ALA A 187 -16.83 -1.09 42.57
CA ALA A 187 -18.23 -1.22 43.00
C ALA A 187 -19.18 -0.51 42.05
N GLU A 188 -18.81 0.70 41.60
CA GLU A 188 -19.59 1.47 40.63
C GLU A 188 -19.64 0.75 39.24
N TYR A 189 -18.54 0.24 38.75
CA TYR A 189 -18.48 -0.52 37.49
C TYR A 189 -19.39 -1.75 37.53
N LYS A 190 -19.43 -2.49 38.65
CA LYS A 190 -20.37 -3.61 38.84
C LYS A 190 -21.81 -3.17 38.90
N ALA A 191 -22.09 -2.01 39.46
CA ALA A 191 -23.44 -1.44 39.47
C ALA A 191 -23.88 -1.05 38.04
N ILE A 192 -22.98 -0.44 37.23
CA ILE A 192 -23.25 -0.15 35.81
C ILE A 192 -23.60 -1.42 35.05
N VAL A 193 -22.81 -2.50 35.22
CA VAL A 193 -23.07 -3.79 34.57
C VAL A 193 -24.46 -4.36 34.99
N ALA A 194 -24.76 -4.34 36.28
CA ALA A 194 -25.99 -4.88 36.80
C ALA A 194 -27.24 -4.07 36.31
N ASP A 195 -27.11 -2.75 36.22
CA ASP A 195 -28.15 -1.87 35.69
C ASP A 195 -28.44 -2.13 34.22
N GLN A 196 -27.35 -2.26 33.39
CA GLN A 196 -27.47 -2.42 31.95
C GLN A 196 -27.93 -3.83 31.52
N LEU A 197 -27.49 -4.88 32.20
CA LEU A 197 -27.74 -6.26 31.82
C LEU A 197 -28.82 -6.94 32.65
N GLY A 198 -29.27 -6.33 33.76
CA GLY A 198 -30.19 -6.97 34.71
C GLY A 198 -29.59 -8.16 35.46
N ARG A 199 -28.25 -8.33 35.40
CA ARG A 199 -27.52 -9.41 36.11
C ARG A 199 -26.15 -8.88 36.57
N PRO A 200 -25.55 -9.46 37.62
CA PRO A 200 -24.26 -9.03 38.14
C PRO A 200 -23.13 -9.38 37.16
N PHE A 201 -21.99 -8.70 37.31
CA PHE A 201 -20.75 -9.04 36.61
C PHE A 201 -20.31 -10.48 36.94
N PRO A 202 -19.91 -11.31 35.96
CA PRO A 202 -19.55 -12.73 36.13
C PRO A 202 -18.41 -12.91 37.13
N GLN A 203 -18.62 -13.75 38.14
CA GLN A 203 -17.62 -14.06 39.17
C GLN A 203 -16.96 -15.43 38.99
N ASP A 204 -17.53 -16.30 38.15
CA ASP A 204 -16.91 -17.60 37.79
C ASP A 204 -15.84 -17.39 36.73
N VAL A 205 -14.56 -17.72 37.05
CA VAL A 205 -13.42 -17.51 36.16
C VAL A 205 -13.51 -18.37 34.89
N HIS A 206 -14.18 -19.51 34.93
CA HIS A 206 -14.39 -20.34 33.74
C HIS A 206 -15.46 -19.76 32.81
N GLU A 207 -16.55 -19.18 33.37
CA GLU A 207 -17.51 -18.42 32.60
C GLU A 207 -16.83 -17.24 31.91
N GLN A 208 -15.96 -16.50 32.64
CA GLN A 208 -15.17 -15.39 32.08
C GLN A 208 -14.27 -15.87 30.92
N LEU A 209 -13.58 -17.01 31.07
CA LEU A 209 -12.67 -17.56 30.05
C LEU A 209 -13.42 -17.92 28.77
N TRP A 210 -14.54 -18.65 28.88
CA TRP A 210 -15.32 -19.04 27.71
C TRP A 210 -16.00 -17.85 27.04
N GLY A 211 -16.44 -16.86 27.81
CA GLY A 211 -16.95 -15.60 27.28
C GLY A 211 -15.91 -14.87 26.44
N ALA A 212 -14.69 -14.76 26.98
CA ALA A 212 -13.57 -14.08 26.27
C ALA A 212 -13.13 -14.83 25.00
N ILE A 213 -13.04 -16.17 25.05
CA ILE A 213 -12.72 -16.98 23.85
C ILE A 213 -13.78 -16.76 22.76
N GLY A 214 -15.06 -16.76 23.13
CA GLY A 214 -16.18 -16.51 22.21
C GLY A 214 -16.10 -15.12 21.60
N ALA A 215 -15.89 -14.09 22.42
CA ALA A 215 -15.77 -12.69 21.96
C ALA A 215 -14.61 -12.50 20.97
N VAL A 216 -13.46 -13.14 21.22
CA VAL A 216 -12.34 -13.08 20.27
C VAL A 216 -12.67 -13.75 18.93
N PHE A 217 -13.40 -14.87 18.92
CA PHE A 217 -13.88 -15.46 17.68
C PHE A 217 -14.89 -14.56 16.95
N ASP A 218 -15.82 -13.96 17.71
CA ASP A 218 -16.83 -13.05 17.17
C ASP A 218 -16.21 -11.79 16.58
N SER A 219 -15.09 -11.31 17.15
CA SER A 219 -14.38 -10.13 16.64
C SER A 219 -13.86 -10.28 15.19
N TRP A 220 -13.67 -11.52 14.70
CA TRP A 220 -13.38 -11.77 13.29
C TRP A 220 -14.48 -11.29 12.36
N GLU A 221 -15.73 -11.37 12.79
CA GLU A 221 -16.92 -10.97 12.03
C GLU A 221 -17.39 -9.54 12.34
N SER A 222 -16.65 -8.76 13.15
CA SER A 222 -16.95 -7.35 13.40
C SER A 222 -16.84 -6.51 12.12
N ASP A 223 -17.59 -5.42 12.04
CA ASP A 223 -17.61 -4.56 10.84
C ASP A 223 -16.22 -3.99 10.53
N ARG A 224 -15.46 -3.54 11.55
CA ARG A 224 -14.09 -3.07 11.39
C ARG A 224 -13.16 -4.16 10.83
N ALA A 225 -13.28 -5.41 11.31
CA ALA A 225 -12.48 -6.52 10.82
C ALA A 225 -12.85 -6.89 9.37
N ARG A 226 -14.15 -6.86 9.01
CA ARG A 226 -14.62 -7.09 7.64
C ARG A 226 -14.10 -6.04 6.66
N VAL A 227 -14.18 -4.75 7.03
CA VAL A 227 -13.65 -3.64 6.22
C VAL A 227 -12.16 -3.79 6.02
N TYR A 228 -11.40 -4.05 7.10
CA TYR A 228 -9.95 -4.25 7.03
C TYR A 228 -9.58 -5.42 6.11
N ARG A 229 -10.27 -6.57 6.26
CA ARG A 229 -10.03 -7.74 5.40
C ARG A 229 -10.27 -7.43 3.93
N LYS A 230 -11.37 -6.73 3.62
CA LYS A 230 -11.68 -6.30 2.25
C LYS A 230 -10.59 -5.40 1.66
N LEU A 231 -10.09 -4.42 2.43
CA LEU A 231 -9.05 -3.48 2.00
C LEU A 231 -7.66 -4.14 1.81
N ASN A 232 -7.43 -5.29 2.45
CA ASN A 232 -6.14 -5.97 2.44
C ASN A 232 -6.19 -7.35 1.76
N ASP A 233 -7.23 -7.64 0.97
CA ASP A 233 -7.41 -8.91 0.24
C ASP A 233 -7.29 -10.15 1.14
N ILE A 234 -7.80 -10.09 2.39
CA ILE A 234 -7.77 -11.20 3.36
C ILE A 234 -9.04 -12.03 3.24
N PRO A 235 -8.95 -13.33 2.91
CA PRO A 235 -10.11 -14.21 2.78
C PRO A 235 -10.92 -14.34 4.09
N ALA A 236 -12.24 -14.29 3.98
CA ALA A 236 -13.14 -14.34 5.14
C ALA A 236 -13.15 -15.70 5.84
N ASP A 237 -12.87 -16.78 5.11
CA ASP A 237 -12.87 -18.17 5.58
C ASP A 237 -11.63 -18.55 6.40
N TRP A 238 -10.63 -17.67 6.51
CA TRP A 238 -9.40 -17.97 7.26
C TRP A 238 -9.62 -18.10 8.76
N GLY A 239 -10.57 -17.35 9.35
CA GLY A 239 -10.79 -17.32 10.79
C GLY A 239 -9.62 -16.69 11.58
N THR A 240 -9.74 -16.70 12.90
CA THR A 240 -8.68 -16.28 13.83
C THR A 240 -8.37 -17.37 14.84
N ALA A 241 -7.11 -17.49 15.26
CA ALA A 241 -6.73 -18.28 16.42
C ALA A 241 -6.96 -17.46 17.71
N VAL A 242 -7.03 -18.13 18.85
CA VAL A 242 -7.08 -17.52 20.18
C VAL A 242 -5.86 -17.97 20.99
N ASN A 243 -5.12 -16.99 21.51
CA ASN A 243 -3.98 -17.23 22.39
C ASN A 243 -4.37 -16.93 23.83
N VAL A 244 -4.29 -17.92 24.70
CA VAL A 244 -4.46 -17.78 26.16
C VAL A 244 -3.10 -17.89 26.80
N GLN A 245 -2.66 -16.83 27.53
CA GLN A 245 -1.29 -16.69 28.01
C GLN A 245 -1.27 -16.17 29.45
N ALA A 246 -0.38 -16.68 30.28
CA ALA A 246 -0.18 -16.15 31.63
C ALA A 246 0.09 -14.65 31.60
N MET A 247 -0.57 -13.89 32.46
CA MET A 247 -0.26 -12.46 32.65
C MET A 247 1.10 -12.31 33.29
N VAL A 248 1.85 -11.32 32.80
CA VAL A 248 3.04 -10.71 33.43
C VAL A 248 2.81 -9.21 33.50
N PHE A 249 3.26 -8.58 34.56
CA PHE A 249 2.82 -7.24 34.95
C PHE A 249 3.95 -6.21 34.87
N GLY A 250 3.82 -5.24 34.00
CA GLY A 250 4.70 -4.07 33.92
C GLY A 250 4.35 -2.97 34.91
N ASN A 251 3.25 -3.10 35.66
CA ASN A 251 2.74 -2.12 36.61
C ASN A 251 2.84 -2.58 38.08
N MET A 252 3.87 -3.39 38.40
CA MET A 252 4.20 -3.82 39.76
C MET A 252 5.33 -2.98 40.39
N GLY A 253 5.21 -1.65 40.35
CA GLY A 253 6.17 -0.70 40.92
C GLY A 253 7.34 -0.36 39.98
N ASP A 254 8.32 0.38 40.50
CA ASP A 254 9.41 1.02 39.75
C ASP A 254 10.42 0.04 39.12
N THR A 255 10.40 -1.23 39.51
CA THR A 255 11.24 -2.30 38.91
C THR A 255 10.52 -3.05 37.78
N SER A 256 9.33 -2.61 37.45
CA SER A 256 8.48 -3.19 36.39
C SER A 256 8.23 -2.17 35.30
N ALA A 257 8.10 -2.65 34.07
CA ALA A 257 7.91 -1.81 32.89
C ALA A 257 7.27 -2.60 31.74
N THR A 258 6.78 -1.89 30.76
CA THR A 258 6.36 -2.47 29.49
C THR A 258 6.84 -1.62 28.32
N GLY A 259 6.98 -2.20 27.15
CA GLY A 259 7.45 -1.46 25.99
C GLY A 259 7.23 -2.18 24.67
N VAL A 260 7.40 -1.42 23.61
CA VAL A 260 7.39 -1.86 22.23
C VAL A 260 8.69 -1.44 21.57
N ALA A 261 9.34 -2.36 20.88
CA ALA A 261 10.65 -2.11 20.30
C ALA A 261 10.81 -2.74 18.91
N PHE A 262 11.71 -2.17 18.15
CA PHE A 262 12.10 -2.65 16.83
C PHE A 262 13.61 -2.90 16.81
N THR A 263 14.04 -3.96 16.14
CA THR A 263 15.47 -4.27 16.01
C THR A 263 16.23 -3.30 15.11
N ARG A 264 15.49 -2.55 14.25
CA ARG A 264 16.00 -1.44 13.43
C ARG A 264 14.96 -0.32 13.41
N ASP A 265 15.38 0.90 13.10
CA ASP A 265 14.46 2.02 12.96
C ASP A 265 13.46 1.77 11.79
N PRO A 266 12.15 1.62 12.06
CA PRO A 266 11.15 1.31 11.05
C PRO A 266 10.86 2.48 10.10
N ALA A 267 11.27 3.69 10.41
CA ALA A 267 11.09 4.87 9.59
C ALA A 267 12.26 5.09 8.63
N THR A 268 13.50 4.92 9.10
CA THR A 268 14.72 5.22 8.33
C THR A 268 15.43 3.98 7.81
N GLY A 269 15.26 2.83 8.43
CA GLY A 269 15.97 1.59 8.13
C GLY A 269 17.35 1.47 8.81
N GLU A 270 17.77 2.46 9.57
CA GLU A 270 19.04 2.42 10.27
C GLU A 270 19.09 1.25 11.26
N LYS A 271 20.27 0.62 11.36
CA LYS A 271 20.55 -0.44 12.35
C LYS A 271 20.76 0.18 13.72
N ALA A 272 19.67 0.68 14.29
CA ALA A 272 19.61 1.24 15.63
C ALA A 272 18.35 0.71 16.31
N TYR A 273 18.50 0.25 17.54
CA TYR A 273 17.36 -0.19 18.34
C TYR A 273 16.40 0.98 18.54
N TYR A 274 15.17 0.78 18.20
CA TYR A 274 14.15 1.80 18.20
C TYR A 274 12.97 1.33 19.02
N GLY A 275 12.39 2.21 19.86
CA GLY A 275 11.25 1.81 20.66
C GLY A 275 10.92 2.76 21.79
N GLU A 276 9.84 2.42 22.45
CA GLU A 276 9.25 3.19 23.54
C GLU A 276 8.94 2.26 24.70
N TRP A 277 9.07 2.79 25.92
CA TRP A 277 8.80 2.05 27.14
C TRP A 277 8.18 2.95 28.20
N LEU A 278 7.50 2.35 29.15
CA LEU A 278 6.95 3.02 30.32
C LEU A 278 7.25 2.22 31.60
N VAL A 279 7.79 2.89 32.61
CA VAL A 279 7.91 2.31 33.95
C VAL A 279 6.55 2.28 34.63
N ASN A 280 6.31 1.23 35.41
CA ASN A 280 5.08 1.02 36.16
C ASN A 280 3.81 1.23 35.31
N ALA A 281 3.71 0.45 34.20
CA ALA A 281 2.64 0.58 33.20
C ALA A 281 2.26 -0.78 32.61
N GLN A 282 1.03 -0.90 32.11
CA GLN A 282 0.58 -2.01 31.29
C GLN A 282 0.72 -1.70 29.79
N GLY A 283 0.64 -2.73 28.92
CA GLY A 283 0.80 -2.56 27.49
C GLY A 283 -0.18 -1.57 26.86
N GLU A 284 -1.39 -1.48 27.40
CA GLU A 284 -2.42 -0.52 26.96
C GLU A 284 -1.97 0.93 27.13
N ASP A 285 -1.28 1.24 28.22
CA ASP A 285 -0.80 2.60 28.52
C ASP A 285 0.18 3.10 27.44
N VAL A 286 0.94 2.18 26.80
CA VAL A 286 1.87 2.48 25.71
C VAL A 286 1.13 2.57 24.37
N VAL A 287 0.31 1.57 24.07
CA VAL A 287 -0.30 1.40 22.72
C VAL A 287 -1.47 2.37 22.50
N ALA A 288 -2.31 2.62 23.53
CA ALA A 288 -3.42 3.56 23.46
C ALA A 288 -3.00 5.02 23.62
N GLY A 289 -1.72 5.29 23.98
CA GLY A 289 -1.21 6.65 24.11
C GLY A 289 -1.70 7.39 25.36
N ILE A 290 -2.22 6.67 26.36
CA ILE A 290 -2.75 7.23 27.62
C ILE A 290 -1.67 8.03 28.37
N ARG A 291 -0.42 7.54 28.31
CA ARG A 291 0.77 8.20 28.89
C ARG A 291 1.79 8.45 27.79
N THR A 292 2.59 9.52 27.89
CA THR A 292 3.71 9.78 26.97
C THR A 292 4.84 8.79 27.23
N PRO A 293 5.19 7.91 26.28
CA PRO A 293 6.25 6.94 26.46
C PRO A 293 7.64 7.59 26.52
N GLN A 294 8.61 6.85 27.07
CA GLN A 294 10.02 7.22 27.15
C GLN A 294 10.82 6.48 26.07
N TYR A 295 11.97 7.02 25.70
CA TYR A 295 12.87 6.42 24.72
C TYR A 295 13.55 5.15 25.24
N LEU A 296 13.71 4.17 24.38
CA LEU A 296 14.36 2.91 24.72
C LEU A 296 15.86 3.09 24.97
N THR A 297 16.54 3.87 24.10
CA THR A 297 17.99 4.05 24.10
C THR A 297 18.42 5.44 24.57
N LEU A 298 19.62 5.52 25.19
CA LEU A 298 20.26 6.78 25.55
C LEU A 298 20.44 7.71 24.34
N ALA A 299 20.93 7.15 23.21
CA ALA A 299 21.16 7.92 22.00
C ALA A 299 19.88 8.55 21.43
N ALA A 300 18.74 7.83 21.46
CA ALA A 300 17.45 8.38 21.01
C ALA A 300 16.96 9.49 21.96
N ARG A 301 17.09 9.30 23.28
CA ARG A 301 16.76 10.30 24.30
C ARG A 301 17.54 11.59 24.12
N GLU A 302 18.88 11.49 23.95
CA GLU A 302 19.75 12.64 23.77
C GLU A 302 19.44 13.41 22.49
N ARG A 303 19.22 12.70 21.38
CA ARG A 303 18.81 13.30 20.08
C ARG A 303 17.51 14.10 20.21
N ALA A 304 16.56 13.57 20.99
CA ALA A 304 15.27 14.22 21.23
C ALA A 304 15.32 15.32 22.29
N GLY A 305 16.41 15.44 23.06
CA GLY A 305 16.51 16.35 24.22
C GLY A 305 15.50 16.04 25.33
N ALA A 306 15.05 14.79 25.43
CA ALA A 306 14.05 14.38 26.41
C ALA A 306 14.62 14.29 27.82
N LYS A 307 13.83 14.72 28.84
CA LYS A 307 14.23 14.72 30.25
C LYS A 307 14.11 13.36 30.94
N PRO A 308 13.02 12.55 30.69
CA PRO A 308 12.90 11.24 31.31
C PRO A 308 14.02 10.31 30.86
N LEU A 309 14.50 9.45 31.79
CA LEU A 309 15.56 8.49 31.49
C LEU A 309 15.10 7.46 30.45
N SER A 310 16.03 7.05 29.58
CA SER A 310 15.81 5.90 28.68
C SER A 310 15.79 4.60 29.50
N MET A 311 15.27 3.51 28.87
CA MET A 311 15.34 2.18 29.51
C MET A 311 16.78 1.73 29.72
N GLU A 312 17.68 2.06 28.80
CA GLU A 312 19.12 1.79 28.89
C GLU A 312 19.74 2.36 30.15
N GLU A 313 19.30 3.54 30.62
CA GLU A 313 19.77 4.18 31.85
C GLU A 313 19.04 3.70 33.09
N ALA A 314 17.72 3.53 33.00
CA ALA A 314 16.88 3.24 34.18
C ALA A 314 16.87 1.74 34.55
N MET A 315 16.97 0.84 33.55
CA MET A 315 16.95 -0.61 33.75
C MET A 315 18.06 -1.31 32.93
N PRO A 316 19.36 -1.01 33.18
CA PRO A 316 20.46 -1.43 32.30
C PRO A 316 20.58 -2.96 32.13
N ALA A 317 20.24 -3.74 33.17
CA ALA A 317 20.31 -5.21 33.12
C ALA A 317 19.22 -5.77 32.17
N ALA A 318 17.97 -5.32 32.32
CA ALA A 318 16.87 -5.75 31.44
C ALA A 318 17.06 -5.25 29.99
N TYR A 319 17.62 -4.05 29.81
CA TYR A 319 17.97 -3.54 28.50
C TYR A 319 19.06 -4.37 27.81
N ALA A 320 20.12 -4.76 28.51
CA ALA A 320 21.18 -5.60 27.96
C ALA A 320 20.66 -6.99 27.54
N GLU A 321 19.75 -7.58 28.34
CA GLU A 321 19.05 -8.82 27.95
C GLU A 321 18.18 -8.61 26.70
N LEU A 322 17.41 -7.52 26.65
CA LEU A 322 16.58 -7.17 25.50
C LEU A 322 17.42 -6.95 24.22
N ALA A 323 18.57 -6.30 24.32
CA ALA A 323 19.50 -6.12 23.19
C ALA A 323 20.00 -7.48 22.65
N THR A 324 20.30 -8.44 23.53
CA THR A 324 20.67 -9.81 23.14
C THR A 324 19.52 -10.52 22.42
N VAL A 325 18.29 -10.32 22.90
CA VAL A 325 17.08 -10.84 22.25
C VAL A 325 16.89 -10.26 20.84
N PHE A 326 17.16 -8.96 20.66
CA PHE A 326 17.06 -8.31 19.35
C PHE A 326 17.99 -8.94 18.31
N GLU A 327 19.25 -9.14 18.66
CA GLU A 327 20.22 -9.79 17.78
C GLU A 327 19.81 -11.23 17.44
N LEU A 328 19.35 -11.99 18.44
CA LEU A 328 18.91 -13.37 18.24
C LEU A 328 17.70 -13.44 17.30
N LEU A 329 16.70 -12.60 17.51
CA LEU A 329 15.48 -12.59 16.71
C LEU A 329 15.75 -12.14 15.27
N GLU A 330 16.52 -11.06 15.05
CA GLU A 330 16.85 -10.59 13.72
C GLU A 330 17.64 -11.64 12.93
N LYS A 331 18.59 -12.31 13.58
CA LYS A 331 19.37 -13.41 12.96
C LYS A 331 18.51 -14.63 12.66
N HIS A 332 17.57 -14.97 13.56
CA HIS A 332 16.69 -16.12 13.41
C HIS A 332 15.68 -15.90 12.26
N TYR A 333 14.97 -14.79 12.28
CA TYR A 333 13.95 -14.46 11.26
C TYR A 333 14.54 -13.86 9.99
N ARG A 334 15.82 -13.46 10.04
CA ARG A 334 16.53 -12.77 8.93
C ARG A 334 15.78 -11.52 8.46
N ASP A 335 15.07 -10.86 9.36
CA ASP A 335 14.26 -9.67 9.08
C ASP A 335 14.13 -8.83 10.35
N MET A 336 13.89 -7.51 10.17
CA MET A 336 13.58 -6.59 11.27
C MET A 336 12.34 -7.06 12.03
N GLN A 337 12.45 -7.10 13.35
CA GLN A 337 11.38 -7.53 14.23
C GLN A 337 10.76 -6.37 14.99
N ASP A 338 9.46 -6.40 15.11
CA ASP A 338 8.60 -5.61 15.99
C ASP A 338 8.25 -6.46 17.21
N ILE A 339 8.52 -5.97 18.40
CA ILE A 339 8.60 -6.75 19.62
C ILE A 339 7.80 -6.06 20.71
N GLU A 340 6.92 -6.81 21.38
CA GLU A 340 6.27 -6.40 22.62
C GLU A 340 6.93 -7.12 23.79
N PHE A 341 7.35 -6.38 24.81
CA PHE A 341 8.00 -6.93 26.00
C PHE A 341 7.48 -6.33 27.30
N THR A 342 7.64 -7.07 28.38
CA THR A 342 7.34 -6.61 29.74
C THR A 342 8.51 -6.96 30.67
N VAL A 343 8.84 -6.07 31.55
CA VAL A 343 9.74 -6.32 32.70
C VAL A 343 8.88 -6.42 33.96
N GLU A 344 8.81 -7.60 34.56
CA GLU A 344 8.11 -7.84 35.82
C GLU A 344 9.16 -7.97 36.95
N GLN A 345 9.24 -6.99 37.83
CA GLN A 345 10.18 -7.00 38.95
C GLN A 345 11.64 -7.31 38.54
N GLY A 346 12.12 -6.64 37.50
CA GLY A 346 13.47 -6.79 36.95
C GLY A 346 13.65 -7.99 35.97
N LYS A 347 12.66 -8.86 35.80
CA LYS A 347 12.72 -10.00 34.88
C LYS A 347 12.06 -9.66 33.54
N LEU A 348 12.82 -9.83 32.43
CA LEU A 348 12.32 -9.63 31.08
C LEU A 348 11.40 -10.77 30.62
N TRP A 349 10.33 -10.41 29.91
CA TRP A 349 9.41 -11.31 29.27
C TRP A 349 9.07 -10.84 27.85
N MET A 350 9.06 -11.78 26.91
CA MET A 350 8.69 -11.53 25.51
C MET A 350 7.24 -11.90 25.29
N LEU A 351 6.42 -10.91 24.90
CA LEU A 351 4.98 -11.10 24.72
C LEU A 351 4.59 -11.36 23.27
N GLN A 352 5.32 -10.79 22.32
CA GLN A 352 5.07 -10.92 20.91
C GLN A 352 6.31 -10.55 20.10
N THR A 353 6.52 -11.23 18.97
CA THR A 353 7.38 -10.77 17.88
C THR A 353 6.64 -10.90 16.56
N ARG A 354 6.95 -10.02 15.61
CA ARG A 354 6.45 -10.06 14.24
C ARG A 354 7.42 -9.34 13.32
N SER A 355 7.34 -9.60 12.00
CA SER A 355 8.00 -8.75 11.01
C SER A 355 7.48 -7.34 11.16
N GLY A 356 8.37 -6.39 11.41
CA GLY A 356 8.01 -5.00 11.68
C GLY A 356 7.49 -4.32 10.42
N LYS A 357 6.36 -3.62 10.56
CA LYS A 357 5.89 -2.70 9.54
C LYS A 357 6.87 -1.55 9.41
N ARG A 358 7.17 -1.15 8.18
CA ARG A 358 8.21 -0.18 7.86
C ARG A 358 7.84 0.65 6.65
N THR A 359 8.48 1.79 6.51
CA THR A 359 8.32 2.62 5.31
C THR A 359 9.02 1.99 4.12
N ALA A 360 8.67 2.42 2.91
CA ALA A 360 9.34 1.99 1.68
C ALA A 360 10.85 2.28 1.72
N LYS A 361 11.23 3.46 2.23
CA LYS A 361 12.63 3.86 2.42
C LYS A 361 13.36 2.92 3.38
N ALA A 362 12.75 2.64 4.53
CA ALA A 362 13.33 1.74 5.51
C ALA A 362 13.43 0.30 4.98
N ALA A 363 12.41 -0.19 4.28
CA ALA A 363 12.41 -1.52 3.65
C ALA A 363 13.57 -1.66 2.66
N LEU A 364 13.77 -0.66 1.82
CA LEU A 364 14.86 -0.62 0.85
C LEU A 364 16.24 -0.62 1.53
N LYS A 365 16.44 0.30 2.49
CA LYS A 365 17.70 0.38 3.22
C LYS A 365 18.01 -0.92 3.96
N MET A 366 17.03 -1.47 4.69
CA MET A 366 17.20 -2.74 5.41
C MET A 366 17.55 -3.89 4.47
N ALA A 367 16.92 -3.98 3.29
CA ALA A 367 17.20 -5.02 2.33
C ALA A 367 18.66 -4.94 1.85
N VAL A 368 19.15 -3.73 1.54
CA VAL A 368 20.55 -3.52 1.10
C VAL A 368 21.54 -3.81 2.23
N ASP A 369 21.29 -3.28 3.43
CA ASP A 369 22.16 -3.50 4.60
C ASP A 369 22.22 -4.98 4.97
N MET A 370 21.10 -5.71 4.99
CA MET A 370 21.05 -7.13 5.33
C MET A 370 21.80 -8.01 4.30
N VAL A 371 21.83 -7.63 3.03
CA VAL A 371 22.68 -8.29 2.04
C VAL A 371 24.16 -8.02 2.34
N ALA A 372 24.53 -6.78 2.62
CA ALA A 372 25.90 -6.40 2.98
C ALA A 372 26.37 -7.09 4.28
N GLU A 373 25.48 -7.32 5.23
CA GLU A 373 25.73 -8.05 6.48
C GLU A 373 25.76 -9.59 6.29
N GLY A 374 25.37 -10.11 5.13
CA GLY A 374 25.32 -11.54 4.84
C GLY A 374 24.15 -12.27 5.52
N LEU A 375 23.12 -11.54 5.97
CA LEU A 375 21.90 -12.12 6.57
C LEU A 375 20.96 -12.70 5.51
N ILE A 376 20.89 -12.05 4.34
CA ILE A 376 20.07 -12.46 3.19
C ILE A 376 20.89 -12.34 1.91
N ASP A 377 20.42 -12.95 0.83
CA ASP A 377 20.99 -12.76 -0.51
C ASP A 377 20.22 -11.72 -1.35
N GLU A 378 20.79 -11.31 -2.49
CA GLU A 378 20.19 -10.36 -3.42
C GLU A 378 18.77 -10.78 -3.86
N LYS A 379 18.54 -12.08 -4.10
CA LYS A 379 17.25 -12.60 -4.53
C LYS A 379 16.19 -12.42 -3.46
N THR A 380 16.53 -12.74 -2.23
CA THR A 380 15.66 -12.53 -1.07
C THR A 380 15.35 -11.05 -0.89
N ALA A 381 16.35 -10.17 -1.04
CA ALA A 381 16.17 -8.72 -0.97
C ALA A 381 15.18 -8.22 -2.03
N ILE A 382 15.35 -8.63 -3.29
CA ILE A 382 14.44 -8.31 -4.41
C ILE A 382 13.01 -8.75 -4.09
N LEU A 383 12.82 -10.01 -3.65
CA LEU A 383 11.49 -10.58 -3.39
C LEU A 383 10.76 -9.94 -2.19
N ARG A 384 11.48 -9.30 -1.26
CA ARG A 384 10.90 -8.67 -0.07
C ARG A 384 10.34 -7.28 -0.28
N ILE A 385 10.82 -6.56 -1.29
CA ILE A 385 10.38 -5.20 -1.55
C ILE A 385 9.07 -5.24 -2.32
N ASP A 386 8.04 -4.59 -1.79
CA ASP A 386 6.81 -4.36 -2.52
C ASP A 386 7.09 -3.37 -3.67
N PRO A 387 6.90 -3.77 -4.94
CA PRO A 387 7.14 -2.87 -6.07
C PRO A 387 6.31 -1.60 -6.01
N MET A 388 5.06 -1.69 -5.54
CA MET A 388 4.18 -0.52 -5.42
C MET A 388 4.63 0.46 -4.34
N ALA A 389 5.32 -0.03 -3.31
CA ALA A 389 5.89 0.84 -2.29
C ALA A 389 7.02 1.75 -2.82
N LEU A 390 7.67 1.38 -3.93
CA LEU A 390 8.68 2.24 -4.56
C LEU A 390 8.09 3.56 -5.07
N ASP A 391 6.80 3.58 -5.42
CA ASP A 391 6.11 4.80 -5.86
C ASP A 391 6.30 5.95 -4.86
N GLN A 392 6.32 5.63 -3.55
CA GLN A 392 6.54 6.61 -2.48
C GLN A 392 7.96 7.23 -2.50
N LEU A 393 8.94 6.51 -3.04
CA LEU A 393 10.33 6.97 -3.14
C LEU A 393 10.58 7.79 -4.41
N LEU A 394 9.63 7.77 -5.34
CA LEU A 394 9.67 8.48 -6.61
C LEU A 394 8.99 9.84 -6.54
N HIS A 395 8.30 10.12 -5.42
CA HIS A 395 7.55 11.37 -5.22
C HIS A 395 8.29 12.41 -4.37
N PRO A 396 7.92 13.68 -4.51
CA PRO A 396 8.68 14.80 -3.97
C PRO A 396 8.79 14.82 -2.45
N THR A 397 9.92 15.27 -1.94
CA THR A 397 10.13 15.75 -0.56
C THR A 397 10.06 17.29 -0.52
N LEU A 398 10.00 17.88 0.68
CA LEU A 398 9.99 19.34 0.80
C LEU A 398 11.27 19.95 0.23
N ASP A 399 11.15 21.02 -0.56
CA ASP A 399 12.31 21.79 -0.98
C ASP A 399 13.05 22.34 0.25
N PRO A 400 14.33 21.98 0.44
CA PRO A 400 15.12 22.49 1.57
C PRO A 400 15.24 24.03 1.60
N LYS A 401 15.08 24.68 0.46
CA LYS A 401 15.18 26.14 0.30
C LYS A 401 13.85 26.86 0.45
N ALA A 402 12.73 26.13 0.51
CA ALA A 402 11.43 26.74 0.65
C ALA A 402 11.27 27.39 2.03
N ALA A 403 10.64 28.55 2.06
CA ALA A 403 10.23 29.17 3.31
C ALA A 403 9.18 28.30 4.02
N ARG A 404 9.36 28.06 5.30
CA ARG A 404 8.50 27.20 6.10
C ARG A 404 7.89 28.02 7.25
N ASP A 405 6.57 28.05 7.30
CA ASP A 405 5.84 28.62 8.43
C ASP A 405 5.40 27.45 9.34
N VAL A 406 6.30 27.00 10.21
CA VAL A 406 6.06 25.86 11.10
C VAL A 406 5.07 26.26 12.17
N LEU A 407 3.93 25.60 12.21
CA LEU A 407 2.87 25.79 13.19
C LEU A 407 3.17 25.02 14.48
N THR A 408 3.58 23.77 14.36
CA THR A 408 3.91 22.88 15.47
C THR A 408 4.78 21.72 15.01
N ARG A 409 5.26 20.93 15.97
CA ARG A 409 5.97 19.68 15.72
C ARG A 409 5.32 18.54 16.48
N GLY A 410 5.30 17.37 15.84
CA GLY A 410 4.97 16.10 16.45
C GLY A 410 6.07 15.08 16.18
N LEU A 411 5.77 13.82 16.43
CA LEU A 411 6.67 12.73 16.12
C LEU A 411 6.64 12.39 14.62
N PRO A 412 7.80 12.15 13.98
CA PRO A 412 7.88 11.78 12.55
C PRO A 412 7.44 10.32 12.36
N ALA A 413 6.14 10.10 12.38
CA ALA A 413 5.55 8.77 12.46
C ALA A 413 5.58 7.99 11.14
N SER A 414 5.46 8.70 10.00
CA SER A 414 5.61 8.10 8.66
C SER A 414 6.17 9.16 7.70
N PRO A 415 7.33 8.92 7.05
CA PRO A 415 8.03 9.93 6.28
C PRO A 415 7.30 10.31 4.99
N GLY A 416 7.75 11.43 4.40
CA GLY A 416 7.22 12.06 3.21
C GLY A 416 6.59 13.41 3.52
N ALA A 417 6.37 14.20 2.47
CA ALA A 417 5.70 15.49 2.56
C ALA A 417 4.34 15.44 1.89
N ALA A 418 3.32 15.98 2.53
CA ALA A 418 1.98 16.09 1.97
C ALA A 418 1.35 17.45 2.28
N SER A 419 0.83 18.11 1.25
CA SER A 419 0.00 19.31 1.36
C SER A 419 -1.45 18.97 1.03
N GLY A 420 -2.38 19.52 1.78
CA GLY A 420 -3.81 19.31 1.52
C GLY A 420 -4.69 20.15 2.43
N THR A 421 -5.99 20.11 2.17
CA THR A 421 -6.99 20.79 2.97
C THR A 421 -7.34 19.98 4.21
N VAL A 422 -7.44 20.64 5.35
CA VAL A 422 -7.76 20.05 6.64
C VAL A 422 -9.18 19.50 6.66
N VAL A 423 -9.34 18.26 7.13
CA VAL A 423 -10.63 17.64 7.49
C VAL A 423 -10.49 16.94 8.84
N PHE A 424 -11.57 16.95 9.64
CA PHE A 424 -11.51 16.47 11.03
C PHE A 424 -12.18 15.10 11.24
N ASP A 425 -12.80 14.51 10.23
CA ASP A 425 -13.41 13.18 10.31
C ASP A 425 -13.10 12.34 9.05
N ALA A 426 -13.19 11.04 9.22
CA ALA A 426 -12.84 10.06 8.21
C ALA A 426 -13.80 10.06 7.01
N ASP A 427 -15.10 10.23 7.26
CA ASP A 427 -16.13 10.23 6.22
C ASP A 427 -15.97 11.45 5.30
N THR A 428 -15.72 12.65 5.90
CA THR A 428 -15.43 13.85 5.13
C THR A 428 -14.12 13.72 4.32
N ALA A 429 -13.10 13.07 4.89
CA ALA A 429 -11.84 12.82 4.18
C ALA A 429 -12.09 11.98 2.93
N GLN A 430 -12.83 10.88 3.06
CA GLN A 430 -13.17 10.03 1.93
C GLN A 430 -14.01 10.76 0.88
N ALA A 431 -15.09 11.40 1.28
CA ALA A 431 -16.00 12.09 0.37
C ALA A 431 -15.34 13.23 -0.42
N ARG A 432 -14.35 13.94 0.16
CA ARG A 432 -13.59 14.99 -0.53
C ARG A 432 -12.52 14.41 -1.46
N ALA A 433 -11.83 13.36 -1.02
CA ALA A 433 -10.83 12.68 -1.85
C ALA A 433 -11.46 12.06 -3.11
N GLU A 434 -12.66 11.48 -3.02
CA GLU A 434 -13.42 10.95 -4.16
C GLU A 434 -13.78 12.04 -5.20
N ARG A 435 -13.85 13.31 -4.77
CA ARG A 435 -14.02 14.46 -5.67
C ARG A 435 -12.71 15.00 -6.25
N GLY A 436 -11.57 14.39 -5.90
CA GLY A 436 -10.25 14.79 -6.35
C GLY A 436 -9.52 15.79 -5.46
N ASP A 437 -10.08 16.16 -4.30
CA ASP A 437 -9.43 17.07 -3.37
C ASP A 437 -8.22 16.39 -2.69
N ALA A 438 -7.13 17.13 -2.51
CA ALA A 438 -6.04 16.72 -1.64
C ALA A 438 -6.41 17.07 -0.19
N VAL A 439 -6.58 16.07 0.67
CA VAL A 439 -7.00 16.25 2.06
C VAL A 439 -5.97 15.77 3.07
N ILE A 440 -5.89 16.44 4.21
CA ILE A 440 -5.13 16.04 5.40
C ILE A 440 -6.14 15.71 6.50
N LEU A 441 -6.11 14.47 6.98
CA LEU A 441 -6.96 14.03 8.10
C LEU A 441 -6.32 14.45 9.42
N VAL A 442 -7.03 15.25 10.21
CA VAL A 442 -6.58 15.80 11.49
C VAL A 442 -7.47 15.26 12.61
N ARG A 443 -6.87 14.51 13.55
CA ARG A 443 -7.60 13.86 14.65
C ARG A 443 -6.93 14.12 15.99
N VAL A 444 -7.65 13.94 17.09
CA VAL A 444 -7.03 13.86 18.43
C VAL A 444 -6.14 12.62 18.48
N GLU A 445 -6.70 11.49 18.13
CA GLU A 445 -6.07 10.20 17.90
C GLU A 445 -6.89 9.44 16.84
N THR A 446 -6.33 8.48 16.14
CA THR A 446 -7.10 7.66 15.22
C THR A 446 -7.47 6.34 15.87
N SER A 447 -8.66 5.88 15.55
CA SER A 447 -9.17 4.57 15.92
C SER A 447 -9.26 3.65 14.69
N PRO A 448 -9.49 2.35 14.87
CA PRO A 448 -9.71 1.42 13.77
C PRO A 448 -10.87 1.80 12.84
N GLU A 449 -11.84 2.55 13.32
CA GLU A 449 -12.97 3.05 12.55
C GLU A 449 -12.56 4.13 11.53
N ASP A 450 -11.46 4.83 11.76
CA ASP A 450 -10.97 5.90 10.87
C ASP A 450 -10.24 5.38 9.61
N ILE A 451 -10.06 4.06 9.45
CA ILE A 451 -9.17 3.46 8.45
C ILE A 451 -9.48 3.90 7.00
N HIS A 452 -10.77 4.04 6.65
CA HIS A 452 -11.20 4.47 5.32
C HIS A 452 -10.79 5.91 5.00
N GLY A 453 -10.94 6.82 5.97
CA GLY A 453 -10.50 8.21 5.83
C GLY A 453 -8.99 8.35 5.82
N MET A 454 -8.27 7.55 6.61
CA MET A 454 -6.80 7.50 6.58
C MET A 454 -6.27 7.03 5.22
N HIS A 455 -6.95 6.08 4.59
CA HIS A 455 -6.59 5.60 3.25
C HIS A 455 -6.82 6.67 2.17
N ALA A 456 -7.91 7.42 2.28
CA ALA A 456 -8.27 8.46 1.33
C ALA A 456 -7.40 9.72 1.47
N ALA A 457 -6.94 10.06 2.68
CA ALA A 457 -6.13 11.25 2.96
C ALA A 457 -4.73 11.15 2.35
N ARG A 458 -4.16 12.31 1.95
CA ARG A 458 -2.76 12.41 1.53
C ARG A 458 -1.78 12.43 2.69
N GLY A 459 -2.23 12.80 3.88
CA GLY A 459 -1.43 12.79 5.10
C GLY A 459 -2.29 12.79 6.34
N ILE A 460 -1.71 12.39 7.48
CA ILE A 460 -2.41 12.21 8.75
C ILE A 460 -1.69 13.00 9.84
N LEU A 461 -2.46 13.75 10.62
CA LEU A 461 -1.97 14.52 11.76
C LEU A 461 -2.77 14.13 13.01
N THR A 462 -2.08 13.76 14.10
CA THR A 462 -2.74 13.52 15.37
C THR A 462 -2.17 14.35 16.50
N ALA A 463 -3.05 14.81 17.42
CA ALA A 463 -2.66 15.55 18.62
C ALA A 463 -1.98 14.66 19.67
N ARG A 464 -2.39 13.39 19.76
CA ARG A 464 -1.90 12.38 20.68
C ARG A 464 -1.34 11.15 19.94
N GLY A 465 -0.62 10.33 20.66
CA GLY A 465 -0.06 9.06 20.18
C GLY A 465 1.45 9.11 19.94
N GLY A 466 2.09 7.98 20.18
CA GLY A 466 3.51 7.76 19.94
C GLY A 466 3.80 7.18 18.55
N MET A 467 5.07 6.82 18.31
CA MET A 467 5.54 6.18 17.08
C MET A 467 4.95 4.78 16.84
N THR A 468 4.36 4.20 17.88
CA THR A 468 3.72 2.87 17.87
C THR A 468 2.20 2.95 17.95
N SER A 469 1.63 4.16 17.96
CA SER A 469 0.18 4.38 17.98
C SER A 469 -0.50 3.85 16.71
N HIS A 470 -1.81 3.66 16.76
CA HIS A 470 -2.61 3.23 15.62
C HIS A 470 -2.37 4.10 14.37
N ALA A 471 -2.41 5.44 14.53
CA ALA A 471 -2.13 6.38 13.44
C ALA A 471 -0.76 6.13 12.78
N ALA A 472 0.28 5.99 13.58
CA ALA A 472 1.65 5.79 13.11
C ALA A 472 1.83 4.45 12.37
N VAL A 473 1.30 3.36 12.93
CA VAL A 473 1.45 2.01 12.36
C VAL A 473 0.67 1.88 11.06
N VAL A 474 -0.57 2.36 11.04
CA VAL A 474 -1.43 2.26 9.86
C VAL A 474 -0.94 3.19 8.75
N ALA A 475 -0.59 4.45 9.06
CA ALA A 475 -0.05 5.38 8.06
C ALA A 475 1.22 4.85 7.39
N ARG A 476 2.16 4.27 8.17
CA ARG A 476 3.34 3.60 7.61
C ARG A 476 2.99 2.43 6.72
N GLY A 477 2.01 1.62 7.13
CA GLY A 477 1.52 0.51 6.33
C GLY A 477 0.91 0.95 5.00
N MET A 478 0.29 2.15 4.96
CA MET A 478 -0.32 2.75 3.77
C MET A 478 0.64 3.66 2.99
N GLY A 479 1.85 3.94 3.50
CA GLY A 479 2.80 4.87 2.90
C GLY A 479 2.32 6.33 2.89
N ARG A 480 1.47 6.71 3.82
CA ARG A 480 1.00 8.09 3.94
C ARG A 480 1.89 8.86 4.93
N PRO A 481 2.33 10.09 4.61
CA PRO A 481 2.99 10.95 5.56
C PRO A 481 2.16 11.11 6.84
N CYS A 482 2.79 10.92 7.99
CA CYS A 482 2.09 11.04 9.26
C CYS A 482 2.94 11.78 10.30
N VAL A 483 2.33 12.76 10.94
CA VAL A 483 2.85 13.43 12.13
C VAL A 483 1.94 13.06 13.30
N SER A 484 2.48 12.36 14.31
CA SER A 484 1.74 11.89 15.47
C SER A 484 2.17 12.63 16.74
N GLY A 485 1.26 12.74 17.72
CA GLY A 485 1.59 13.32 19.03
C GLY A 485 1.95 14.81 18.98
N ALA A 486 1.34 15.57 18.09
CA ALA A 486 1.49 17.03 18.04
C ALA A 486 0.72 17.68 19.22
N SER A 487 1.26 17.57 20.43
CA SER A 487 0.59 17.92 21.71
C SER A 487 0.17 19.38 21.84
N ALA A 488 0.72 20.28 21.02
CA ALA A 488 0.26 21.68 20.96
C ALA A 488 -1.04 21.85 20.18
N LEU A 489 -1.54 20.81 19.51
CA LEU A 489 -2.77 20.82 18.71
C LEU A 489 -3.96 20.53 19.62
N SER A 490 -4.89 21.48 19.72
CA SER A 490 -6.16 21.30 20.41
C SER A 490 -7.29 21.34 19.39
N ILE A 491 -8.05 20.26 19.27
CA ILE A 491 -9.11 20.09 18.27
C ILE A 491 -10.47 20.27 18.92
N ASP A 492 -11.32 21.10 18.34
CA ASP A 492 -12.74 21.24 18.67
C ASP A 492 -13.56 20.67 17.50
N MET A 493 -14.11 19.49 17.73
CA MET A 493 -14.93 18.77 16.74
C MET A 493 -16.27 19.47 16.48
N ALA A 494 -16.82 20.20 17.48
CA ALA A 494 -18.12 20.85 17.34
C ALA A 494 -18.04 22.09 16.43
N SER A 495 -16.96 22.85 16.53
CA SER A 495 -16.70 24.02 15.65
C SER A 495 -15.91 23.66 14.38
N ARG A 496 -15.44 22.41 14.26
CA ARG A 496 -14.55 21.95 13.19
C ARG A 496 -13.32 22.86 13.02
N THR A 497 -12.64 23.11 14.14
CA THR A 497 -11.45 23.93 14.22
C THR A 497 -10.36 23.25 15.03
N ALA A 498 -9.12 23.61 14.78
CA ALA A 498 -8.00 23.22 15.61
C ALA A 498 -7.19 24.47 16.01
N ARG A 499 -6.61 24.47 17.22
CA ARG A 499 -5.76 25.55 17.71
C ARG A 499 -4.35 25.06 17.98
N ILE A 500 -3.38 25.87 17.57
CA ILE A 500 -1.97 25.67 17.85
C ILE A 500 -1.42 27.01 18.39
N GLY A 501 -1.28 27.10 19.72
CA GLY A 501 -0.95 28.36 20.38
C GLY A 501 -2.00 29.44 20.06
N ASN A 502 -1.57 30.52 19.40
CA ASN A 502 -2.45 31.65 19.04
C ASN A 502 -3.07 31.52 17.63
N ARG A 503 -2.77 30.43 16.90
CA ARG A 503 -3.27 30.22 15.54
C ARG A 503 -4.43 29.25 15.55
N GLU A 504 -5.44 29.57 14.76
CA GLU A 504 -6.61 28.73 14.51
C GLU A 504 -6.54 28.21 13.09
N ILE A 505 -6.78 26.92 12.93
CA ILE A 505 -6.89 26.20 11.66
C ILE A 505 -8.34 25.73 11.55
N ARG A 506 -8.99 26.05 10.45
CA ARG A 506 -10.37 25.69 10.17
C ARG A 506 -10.41 24.57 9.13
N GLU A 507 -11.50 23.85 9.14
CA GLU A 507 -11.76 22.89 8.06
C GLU A 507 -11.73 23.61 6.69
N GLY A 508 -10.97 23.02 5.77
CA GLY A 508 -10.73 23.58 4.44
C GLY A 508 -9.47 24.46 4.32
N ASP A 509 -8.84 24.84 5.43
CA ASP A 509 -7.53 25.49 5.37
C ASP A 509 -6.47 24.52 4.84
N THR A 510 -5.46 25.04 4.14
CA THR A 510 -4.36 24.22 3.62
C THR A 510 -3.22 24.16 4.62
N ILE A 511 -2.74 22.95 4.90
CA ILE A 511 -1.52 22.71 5.67
C ILE A 511 -0.59 21.75 4.91
N THR A 512 0.68 21.77 5.30
CA THR A 512 1.69 20.83 4.81
C THR A 512 2.26 20.04 6.00
N LEU A 513 2.36 18.72 5.85
CA LEU A 513 3.00 17.83 6.81
C LEU A 513 4.36 17.40 6.26
N ASP A 514 5.39 17.42 7.11
CA ASP A 514 6.64 16.70 6.90
C ASP A 514 6.71 15.54 7.88
N GLY A 515 6.28 14.39 7.44
CA GLY A 515 6.31 13.17 8.24
C GLY A 515 7.73 12.64 8.49
N SER A 516 8.74 13.17 7.79
CA SER A 516 10.15 12.81 8.00
C SER A 516 10.77 13.54 9.20
N ASN A 517 10.35 14.77 9.46
CA ASN A 517 10.86 15.63 10.53
C ASN A 517 9.83 15.87 11.64
N GLY A 518 8.56 15.56 11.40
CA GLY A 518 7.47 15.85 12.32
C GLY A 518 6.94 17.28 12.26
N ASP A 519 7.30 18.05 11.24
CA ASP A 519 6.88 19.45 11.09
C ASP A 519 5.46 19.55 10.52
N VAL A 520 4.64 20.41 11.09
CA VAL A 520 3.32 20.82 10.57
C VAL A 520 3.42 22.29 10.17
N MET A 521 3.12 22.61 8.92
CA MET A 521 3.33 23.94 8.34
C MET A 521 2.03 24.51 7.79
N ALA A 522 1.90 25.84 7.86
CA ALA A 522 0.80 26.58 7.24
C ALA A 522 0.97 26.67 5.73
N GLY A 523 -0.14 26.52 4.99
CA GLY A 523 -0.15 26.62 3.54
C GLY A 523 0.50 25.42 2.82
N SER A 524 0.69 25.58 1.51
CA SER A 524 1.38 24.62 0.65
C SER A 524 2.86 24.99 0.54
N VAL A 525 3.76 24.06 0.84
CA VAL A 525 5.22 24.22 0.74
C VAL A 525 5.72 23.51 -0.52
N PRO A 526 6.60 24.16 -1.33
CA PRO A 526 7.22 23.52 -2.49
C PRO A 526 7.97 22.23 -2.14
N THR A 527 7.95 21.29 -3.07
CA THR A 527 8.62 19.98 -2.94
C THR A 527 9.73 19.82 -3.96
N VAL A 528 10.69 18.94 -3.68
CA VAL A 528 11.81 18.57 -4.55
C VAL A 528 11.69 17.11 -4.95
N GLU A 529 11.98 16.82 -6.21
CA GLU A 529 12.01 15.46 -6.73
C GLU A 529 13.09 14.62 -6.04
N PRO A 530 12.84 13.33 -5.76
CA PRO A 530 13.80 12.45 -5.10
C PRO A 530 14.96 12.09 -6.03
N GLU A 531 16.17 12.11 -5.53
CA GLU A 531 17.33 11.56 -6.22
C GLU A 531 17.39 10.03 -6.07
N LEU A 532 17.51 9.32 -7.19
CA LEU A 532 17.51 7.86 -7.28
C LEU A 532 18.93 7.29 -7.16
N VAL A 533 19.62 7.65 -6.09
CA VAL A 533 21.01 7.24 -5.80
C VAL A 533 21.08 6.34 -4.54
N GLY A 534 22.22 5.72 -4.27
CA GLY A 534 22.43 4.90 -3.07
C GLY A 534 21.70 3.56 -3.12
N ASP A 535 20.92 3.27 -2.07
CA ASP A 535 20.24 1.97 -1.89
C ASP A 535 19.25 1.65 -3.02
N PHE A 536 18.56 2.66 -3.54
CA PHE A 536 17.65 2.50 -4.68
C PHE A 536 18.42 2.07 -5.94
N GLY A 537 19.55 2.72 -6.23
CA GLY A 537 20.41 2.35 -7.36
C GLY A 537 20.92 0.91 -7.22
N THR A 538 21.30 0.50 -6.01
CA THR A 538 21.75 -0.85 -5.70
C THR A 538 20.65 -1.89 -5.96
N LEU A 539 19.43 -1.64 -5.48
CA LEU A 539 18.28 -2.52 -5.76
C LEU A 539 18.01 -2.64 -7.26
N MET A 540 18.06 -1.52 -8.00
CA MET A 540 17.81 -1.51 -9.45
C MET A 540 18.89 -2.29 -10.23
N VAL A 541 20.15 -2.21 -9.81
CA VAL A 541 21.23 -3.04 -10.38
C VAL A 541 20.99 -4.52 -10.15
N TRP A 542 20.56 -4.91 -8.95
CA TRP A 542 20.19 -6.29 -8.67
C TRP A 542 18.97 -6.73 -9.48
N ALA A 543 17.95 -5.90 -9.58
CA ALA A 543 16.77 -6.19 -10.39
C ALA A 543 17.13 -6.41 -11.86
N ASP A 544 17.96 -5.55 -12.44
CA ASP A 544 18.41 -5.70 -13.84
C ASP A 544 19.25 -6.96 -14.08
N LYS A 545 20.02 -7.40 -13.08
CA LYS A 545 20.81 -8.65 -13.14
C LYS A 545 19.93 -9.91 -13.20
N HIS A 546 18.75 -9.85 -12.59
CA HIS A 546 17.88 -11.03 -12.40
C HIS A 546 16.67 -11.05 -13.33
N ARG A 547 16.22 -9.92 -13.89
CA ARG A 547 15.10 -9.89 -14.84
C ARG A 547 15.51 -10.41 -16.23
N ARG A 548 14.58 -11.06 -16.91
CA ARG A 548 14.69 -11.45 -18.31
C ARG A 548 14.07 -10.39 -19.23
N MET A 549 12.84 -9.98 -18.91
CA MET A 549 12.13 -8.99 -19.73
C MET A 549 12.81 -7.64 -19.70
N LYS A 550 12.82 -6.98 -20.85
CA LYS A 550 13.21 -5.57 -20.97
C LYS A 550 12.10 -4.67 -20.45
N VAL A 551 12.49 -3.50 -19.95
CA VAL A 551 11.52 -2.48 -19.48
C VAL A 551 11.66 -1.24 -20.34
N ARG A 552 10.60 -0.90 -21.05
CA ARG A 552 10.49 0.29 -21.90
C ARG A 552 9.51 1.29 -21.28
N THR A 553 9.42 2.46 -21.86
CA THR A 553 8.50 3.51 -21.42
C THR A 553 7.47 3.85 -22.49
N ASN A 554 6.31 4.36 -22.05
CA ASN A 554 5.35 5.09 -22.86
C ASN A 554 5.69 6.57 -22.71
N ALA A 555 6.13 7.22 -23.78
CA ALA A 555 6.59 8.61 -23.75
C ALA A 555 6.40 9.29 -25.09
N GLU A 556 5.93 10.52 -25.08
CA GLU A 556 5.63 11.33 -26.24
C GLU A 556 6.43 12.63 -26.31
N THR A 557 7.04 13.06 -25.18
CA THR A 557 7.82 14.28 -25.10
C THR A 557 9.31 14.02 -24.77
N PRO A 558 10.22 14.91 -25.14
CA PRO A 558 11.63 14.78 -24.73
C PRO A 558 11.82 14.74 -23.22
N LEU A 559 10.99 15.46 -22.45
CA LEU A 559 11.04 15.45 -20.99
C LEU A 559 10.67 14.08 -20.42
N ASP A 560 9.58 13.49 -20.88
CA ASP A 560 9.18 12.12 -20.48
C ASP A 560 10.28 11.11 -20.80
N CYS A 561 10.89 11.25 -21.98
CA CYS A 561 12.02 10.40 -22.39
C CYS A 561 13.23 10.55 -21.45
N GLN A 562 13.58 11.78 -21.07
CA GLN A 562 14.68 12.05 -20.13
C GLN A 562 14.41 11.44 -18.76
N VAL A 563 13.22 11.64 -18.20
CA VAL A 563 12.80 11.05 -16.91
C VAL A 563 12.87 9.52 -16.99
N ALA A 564 12.30 8.94 -18.04
CA ALA A 564 12.32 7.49 -18.23
C ALA A 564 13.74 6.92 -18.35
N ARG A 565 14.66 7.65 -19.03
CA ARG A 565 16.07 7.26 -19.13
C ARG A 565 16.78 7.31 -17.78
N GLN A 566 16.50 8.32 -16.96
CA GLN A 566 17.02 8.40 -15.58
C GLN A 566 16.53 7.21 -14.75
N PHE A 567 15.30 6.77 -14.95
CA PHE A 567 14.73 5.58 -14.31
C PHE A 567 15.19 4.25 -14.92
N GLY A 568 15.99 4.28 -15.99
CA GLY A 568 16.61 3.09 -16.59
C GLY A 568 15.76 2.43 -17.67
N ALA A 569 14.87 3.15 -18.33
CA ALA A 569 14.13 2.63 -19.48
C ALA A 569 15.06 2.24 -20.63
N GLU A 570 14.81 1.09 -21.25
CA GLU A 570 15.62 0.50 -22.33
C GLU A 570 15.01 0.75 -23.72
N GLY A 571 14.24 1.80 -23.87
CA GLY A 571 13.59 2.24 -25.10
C GLY A 571 12.18 2.75 -24.87
N ILE A 572 11.51 3.10 -25.94
CA ILE A 572 10.09 3.44 -25.96
C ILE A 572 9.30 2.25 -26.49
N GLY A 573 8.27 1.82 -25.74
CA GLY A 573 7.34 0.79 -26.16
C GLY A 573 6.06 1.34 -26.78
N LEU A 574 5.74 2.60 -26.51
CA LEU A 574 4.64 3.33 -27.13
C LEU A 574 4.93 4.84 -27.14
N CYS A 575 5.01 5.40 -28.34
CA CYS A 575 4.90 6.83 -28.57
C CYS A 575 3.60 7.08 -29.37
N ARG A 576 2.67 7.83 -28.78
CA ARG A 576 1.37 8.18 -29.36
C ARG A 576 1.51 9.47 -30.17
N THR A 577 1.37 9.39 -31.47
CA THR A 577 1.56 10.55 -32.36
C THR A 577 0.42 11.56 -32.30
N GLU A 578 -0.77 11.16 -31.86
CA GLU A 578 -1.92 12.03 -31.71
C GLU A 578 -1.69 13.15 -30.68
N HIS A 579 -0.96 12.89 -29.61
CA HIS A 579 -0.69 13.90 -28.59
C HIS A 579 0.12 15.08 -29.13
N MET A 580 0.97 14.84 -30.13
CA MET A 580 1.77 15.87 -30.78
C MET A 580 0.92 16.84 -31.63
N PHE A 581 -0.29 16.43 -32.02
CA PHE A 581 -1.18 17.22 -32.86
C PHE A 581 -1.98 18.28 -32.09
N PHE A 582 -2.10 18.15 -30.78
CA PHE A 582 -2.84 19.11 -29.95
C PHE A 582 -2.05 20.38 -29.57
N GLU A 583 -0.79 20.48 -29.92
CA GLU A 583 0.01 21.67 -29.64
C GLU A 583 -0.50 22.91 -30.40
N ALA A 584 -0.36 24.06 -29.75
CA ALA A 584 -0.77 25.33 -30.33
C ALA A 584 -0.08 25.61 -31.67
N GLY A 585 -0.85 25.98 -32.67
CA GLY A 585 -0.37 26.22 -34.05
C GLY A 585 -0.44 24.97 -34.96
N ARG A 586 -0.33 23.75 -34.41
CA ARG A 586 -0.43 22.51 -35.18
C ARG A 586 -1.87 22.06 -35.40
N ILE A 587 -2.72 22.22 -34.37
CA ILE A 587 -4.12 21.79 -34.40
C ILE A 587 -4.89 22.42 -35.57
N SER A 588 -4.55 23.65 -35.96
CA SER A 588 -5.15 24.31 -37.12
C SER A 588 -4.86 23.57 -38.43
N LEU A 589 -3.62 23.15 -38.65
CA LEU A 589 -3.22 22.36 -39.82
C LEU A 589 -3.86 20.96 -39.81
N VAL A 590 -4.00 20.35 -38.66
CA VAL A 590 -4.69 19.05 -38.50
C VAL A 590 -6.17 19.21 -38.87
N ARG A 591 -6.83 20.25 -38.38
CA ARG A 591 -8.22 20.57 -38.74
C ARG A 591 -8.41 20.84 -40.22
N GLN A 592 -7.45 21.56 -40.84
CA GLN A 592 -7.44 21.79 -42.30
C GLN A 592 -7.31 20.46 -43.06
N MET A 593 -6.42 19.59 -42.64
CA MET A 593 -6.26 18.26 -43.22
C MET A 593 -7.57 17.45 -43.13
N ILE A 594 -8.21 17.43 -41.94
CA ILE A 594 -9.44 16.64 -41.71
C ILE A 594 -10.61 17.14 -42.56
N LEU A 595 -10.75 18.47 -42.70
CA LEU A 595 -11.86 19.11 -43.37
C LEU A 595 -11.64 19.28 -44.89
N ALA A 596 -10.45 18.93 -45.41
CA ALA A 596 -10.15 18.96 -46.83
C ALA A 596 -11.09 18.01 -47.62
N GLU A 597 -11.59 18.47 -48.74
CA GLU A 597 -12.52 17.74 -49.56
C GLU A 597 -11.84 16.68 -50.44
N ASP A 598 -10.58 16.89 -50.79
CA ASP A 598 -9.81 16.02 -51.67
C ASP A 598 -8.39 15.72 -51.11
N GLU A 599 -7.72 14.75 -51.78
CA GLU A 599 -6.36 14.35 -51.44
C GLU A 599 -5.33 15.51 -51.56
N ALA A 600 -5.51 16.40 -52.56
CA ALA A 600 -4.61 17.51 -52.79
C ALA A 600 -4.64 18.51 -51.62
N GLY A 601 -5.82 18.82 -51.10
CA GLY A 601 -6.02 19.67 -49.90
C GLY A 601 -5.41 19.03 -48.68
N ARG A 602 -5.63 17.71 -48.46
CA ARG A 602 -5.01 17.00 -47.34
C ARG A 602 -3.50 16.99 -47.43
N ARG A 603 -2.92 16.72 -48.58
CA ARG A 603 -1.46 16.74 -48.79
C ARG A 603 -0.86 18.13 -48.55
N ALA A 604 -1.57 19.20 -48.92
CA ALA A 604 -1.11 20.58 -48.66
C ALA A 604 -1.02 20.87 -47.13
N ALA A 605 -2.03 20.47 -46.36
CA ALA A 605 -2.00 20.60 -44.89
C ALA A 605 -0.91 19.72 -44.25
N LEU A 606 -0.78 18.46 -44.70
CA LEU A 606 0.25 17.53 -44.23
C LEU A 606 1.68 17.99 -44.51
N ALA A 607 1.90 18.71 -45.66
CA ALA A 607 3.22 19.31 -45.94
C ALA A 607 3.64 20.36 -44.88
N GLY A 608 2.67 21.06 -44.27
CA GLY A 608 2.91 21.97 -43.16
C GLY A 608 3.19 21.26 -41.84
N LEU A 609 2.61 20.06 -41.61
CA LEU A 609 2.80 19.24 -40.40
C LEU A 609 4.12 18.46 -40.40
N LEU A 610 4.63 18.08 -41.57
CA LEU A 610 5.81 17.22 -41.71
C LEU A 610 7.04 17.76 -40.97
N PRO A 611 7.44 19.07 -41.12
CA PRO A 611 8.62 19.61 -40.41
C PRO A 611 8.47 19.53 -38.90
N GLU A 612 7.26 19.76 -38.37
CA GLU A 612 6.96 19.75 -36.95
C GLU A 612 7.09 18.34 -36.37
N GLN A 613 6.43 17.37 -36.97
CA GLN A 613 6.53 15.97 -36.51
C GLN A 613 7.97 15.42 -36.65
N ARG A 614 8.68 15.78 -37.70
CA ARG A 614 10.09 15.42 -37.86
C ARG A 614 10.93 15.96 -36.72
N SER A 615 10.71 17.23 -36.29
CA SER A 615 11.40 17.85 -35.15
C SER A 615 11.12 17.12 -33.84
N ASP A 616 9.85 16.73 -33.61
CA ASP A 616 9.47 15.97 -32.42
C ASP A 616 10.18 14.61 -32.37
N PHE A 617 10.12 13.86 -33.46
CA PHE A 617 10.78 12.55 -33.51
C PHE A 617 12.31 12.69 -33.38
N ALA A 618 12.93 13.70 -33.99
CA ALA A 618 14.35 13.95 -33.84
C ALA A 618 14.75 14.19 -32.36
N SER A 619 13.97 15.00 -31.65
CA SER A 619 14.19 15.27 -30.24
C SER A 619 14.05 14.02 -29.37
N ILE A 620 13.08 13.16 -29.63
CA ILE A 620 12.90 11.85 -28.97
C ILE A 620 14.06 10.91 -29.29
N PHE A 621 14.45 10.80 -30.54
CA PHE A 621 15.57 9.95 -30.99
C PHE A 621 16.91 10.38 -30.40
N GLU A 622 17.15 11.70 -30.23
CA GLU A 622 18.36 12.20 -29.56
C GLU A 622 18.44 11.72 -28.10
N VAL A 623 17.35 11.79 -27.35
CA VAL A 623 17.31 11.31 -25.96
C VAL A 623 17.44 9.79 -25.89
N MET A 624 16.86 9.06 -26.84
CA MET A 624 16.81 7.60 -26.89
C MET A 624 17.92 7.00 -27.79
N ALA A 625 19.00 7.72 -28.03
CA ALA A 625 20.07 7.26 -28.91
C ALA A 625 20.50 5.81 -28.60
N GLY A 626 20.62 4.98 -29.66
CA GLY A 626 20.98 3.56 -29.56
C GLY A 626 19.91 2.62 -29.01
N LEU A 627 18.72 3.12 -28.66
CA LEU A 627 17.62 2.33 -28.13
C LEU A 627 16.44 2.23 -29.12
N PRO A 628 15.63 1.17 -29.02
CA PRO A 628 14.42 1.04 -29.84
C PRO A 628 13.35 2.06 -29.43
N VAL A 629 12.72 2.65 -30.45
CA VAL A 629 11.64 3.62 -30.28
C VAL A 629 10.43 3.17 -31.08
N THR A 630 9.40 2.65 -30.42
CA THR A 630 8.16 2.22 -31.04
C THR A 630 7.22 3.41 -31.16
N ILE A 631 6.92 3.79 -32.40
CA ILE A 631 6.06 4.92 -32.76
C ILE A 631 4.77 4.38 -33.38
N ARG A 632 3.64 4.65 -32.70
CA ARG A 632 2.32 4.31 -33.21
C ARG A 632 1.84 5.38 -34.20
N LEU A 633 1.51 4.98 -35.41
CA LEU A 633 0.89 5.87 -36.39
C LEU A 633 -0.49 6.32 -35.89
N LEU A 634 -1.00 7.41 -36.44
CA LEU A 634 -2.24 8.06 -36.01
C LEU A 634 -3.38 7.05 -35.82
N ASP A 635 -3.95 7.02 -34.62
CA ASP A 635 -4.95 6.05 -34.20
C ASP A 635 -6.37 6.63 -34.02
N PRO A 636 -6.59 7.77 -33.31
CA PRO A 636 -7.94 8.26 -33.02
C PRO A 636 -8.75 8.61 -34.29
N PRO A 637 -10.08 8.54 -34.21
CA PRO A 637 -10.94 9.06 -35.26
C PRO A 637 -10.72 10.56 -35.46
N LEU A 638 -10.84 11.01 -36.72
CA LEU A 638 -10.51 12.40 -37.06
C LEU A 638 -11.39 13.44 -36.36
N HIS A 639 -12.65 13.11 -36.04
CA HIS A 639 -13.57 14.04 -35.38
C HIS A 639 -13.13 14.48 -33.98
N GLU A 640 -12.25 13.71 -33.29
CA GLU A 640 -11.72 14.09 -31.97
C GLU A 640 -10.85 15.37 -32.02
N PHE A 641 -10.29 15.68 -33.17
CA PHE A 641 -9.50 16.90 -33.39
C PHE A 641 -10.33 18.11 -33.81
N LEU A 642 -11.62 17.92 -34.14
CA LEU A 642 -12.46 18.96 -34.68
C LEU A 642 -12.88 20.00 -33.60
N PRO A 643 -13.16 21.25 -34.01
CA PRO A 643 -13.65 22.28 -33.10
C PRO A 643 -14.97 21.90 -32.43
N HIS A 644 -15.11 22.29 -31.17
CA HIS A 644 -16.35 22.16 -30.40
C HIS A 644 -17.03 23.52 -30.15
N ALA A 645 -16.25 24.60 -30.08
CA ALA A 645 -16.76 25.95 -29.80
C ALA A 645 -16.89 26.78 -31.09
N ASP A 646 -17.89 27.66 -31.12
CA ASP A 646 -18.14 28.54 -32.27
C ASP A 646 -16.95 29.45 -32.58
N ALA A 647 -16.18 29.89 -31.58
CA ALA A 647 -14.98 30.68 -31.77
C ALA A 647 -13.89 29.92 -32.55
N GLU A 648 -13.69 28.62 -32.26
CA GLU A 648 -12.70 27.82 -32.97
C GLU A 648 -13.11 27.59 -34.43
N PHE A 649 -14.43 27.43 -34.73
CA PHE A 649 -14.92 27.36 -36.09
C PHE A 649 -14.71 28.70 -36.86
N ALA A 650 -14.81 29.84 -36.19
CA ALA A 650 -14.53 31.14 -36.78
C ALA A 650 -13.04 31.32 -37.13
N GLU A 651 -12.13 30.94 -36.25
CA GLU A 651 -10.69 30.91 -36.51
C GLU A 651 -10.32 30.03 -37.68
N LEU A 652 -10.92 28.81 -37.72
CA LEU A 652 -10.70 27.85 -38.81
C LEU A 652 -11.27 28.36 -40.15
N ALA A 653 -12.38 29.07 -40.12
CA ALA A 653 -12.96 29.70 -41.30
C ALA A 653 -12.04 30.82 -41.88
N GLU A 654 -11.42 31.59 -41.03
CA GLU A 654 -10.41 32.60 -41.43
C GLU A 654 -9.16 31.92 -42.03
N ALA A 655 -8.68 30.85 -41.42
CA ALA A 655 -7.50 30.11 -41.88
C ALA A 655 -7.72 29.34 -43.20
N THR A 656 -8.93 28.85 -43.45
CA THR A 656 -9.26 28.05 -44.64
C THR A 656 -9.93 28.86 -45.76
N GLY A 657 -10.49 30.00 -45.47
CA GLY A 657 -11.35 30.74 -46.37
C GLY A 657 -12.74 30.16 -46.62
N LEU A 658 -13.10 29.12 -45.82
CA LEU A 658 -14.40 28.44 -45.92
C LEU A 658 -15.42 29.05 -44.96
N GLY A 659 -16.72 28.99 -45.30
CA GLY A 659 -17.78 29.50 -44.43
C GLY A 659 -17.95 28.66 -43.15
N VAL A 660 -18.21 29.32 -42.00
CA VAL A 660 -18.41 28.64 -40.70
C VAL A 660 -19.49 27.56 -40.77
N GLU A 661 -20.62 27.86 -41.43
CA GLU A 661 -21.72 26.90 -41.54
C GLU A 661 -21.34 25.66 -42.39
N HIS A 662 -20.47 25.84 -43.39
CA HIS A 662 -19.93 24.72 -44.20
C HIS A 662 -19.02 23.84 -43.33
N LEU A 663 -18.14 24.43 -42.50
CA LEU A 663 -17.24 23.71 -41.61
C LEU A 663 -18.01 22.95 -40.51
N LYS A 664 -19.05 23.56 -39.93
CA LYS A 664 -19.92 22.90 -38.95
C LYS A 664 -20.68 21.71 -39.54
N ARG A 665 -21.22 21.86 -40.73
CA ARG A 665 -21.86 20.75 -41.43
C ARG A 665 -20.89 19.62 -41.70
N ARG A 666 -19.69 19.91 -42.18
CA ARG A 666 -18.67 18.92 -42.48
C ARG A 666 -18.18 18.21 -41.23
N ALA A 667 -17.99 18.94 -40.13
CA ALA A 667 -17.66 18.34 -38.82
C ALA A 667 -18.78 17.40 -38.33
N GLY A 668 -20.06 17.80 -38.52
CA GLY A 668 -21.20 16.94 -38.20
C GLY A 668 -21.28 15.65 -39.04
N GLU A 669 -20.87 15.71 -40.33
CA GLU A 669 -20.79 14.52 -41.21
C GLU A 669 -19.69 13.53 -40.77
N LEU A 670 -18.62 14.01 -40.12
CA LEU A 670 -17.47 13.22 -39.65
C LEU A 670 -17.66 12.66 -38.23
N HIS A 671 -18.69 13.14 -37.53
CA HIS A 671 -18.96 12.69 -36.16
C HIS A 671 -19.40 11.24 -36.15
N GLU A 672 -18.73 10.44 -35.31
CA GLU A 672 -19.01 9.02 -35.16
C GLU A 672 -19.82 8.72 -33.90
N PHE A 673 -20.81 7.81 -33.98
CA PHE A 673 -21.63 7.40 -32.83
C PHE A 673 -20.85 6.49 -31.87
N ASN A 674 -19.87 5.74 -32.36
CA ASN A 674 -19.00 4.88 -31.59
C ASN A 674 -17.55 5.04 -32.09
N PRO A 675 -16.83 6.04 -31.55
CA PRO A 675 -15.48 6.34 -31.98
C PRO A 675 -14.51 5.15 -31.87
N MET A 676 -14.69 4.33 -30.82
CA MET A 676 -13.82 3.18 -30.55
C MET A 676 -13.86 2.12 -31.67
N LEU A 677 -15.02 1.96 -32.35
CA LEU A 677 -15.25 0.96 -33.40
C LEU A 677 -15.31 1.56 -34.81
N GLY A 678 -15.03 2.84 -34.97
CA GLY A 678 -15.24 3.63 -36.16
C GLY A 678 -14.06 3.69 -37.15
N HIS A 679 -13.97 4.82 -37.82
CA HIS A 679 -12.96 5.12 -38.83
C HIS A 679 -11.69 5.67 -38.21
N ARG A 680 -10.89 4.77 -37.64
CA ARG A 680 -9.65 5.09 -36.95
C ARG A 680 -8.55 4.08 -37.31
N GLY A 681 -7.31 4.34 -36.88
CA GLY A 681 -6.18 3.44 -36.95
C GLY A 681 -5.85 3.01 -38.39
N CYS A 682 -5.62 1.71 -38.62
CA CYS A 682 -5.29 1.17 -39.92
C CYS A 682 -6.38 1.44 -40.97
N ARG A 683 -7.67 1.57 -40.55
CA ARG A 683 -8.78 1.89 -41.46
C ARG A 683 -8.60 3.28 -42.08
N LEU A 684 -8.19 4.23 -41.22
CA LEU A 684 -7.87 5.59 -41.65
C LEU A 684 -6.64 5.59 -42.59
N GLY A 685 -5.57 4.85 -42.23
CA GLY A 685 -4.37 4.74 -43.06
C GLY A 685 -4.60 4.08 -44.43
N ILE A 686 -5.64 3.26 -44.56
CA ILE A 686 -6.04 2.65 -45.86
C ILE A 686 -6.84 3.64 -46.69
N THR A 687 -7.76 4.38 -46.11
CA THR A 687 -8.64 5.30 -46.82
C THR A 687 -8.00 6.65 -47.13
N PHE A 688 -7.07 7.09 -46.27
CA PHE A 688 -6.28 8.32 -46.43
C PHE A 688 -4.77 8.03 -46.26
N PRO A 689 -4.16 7.29 -47.19
CA PRO A 689 -2.79 6.78 -47.03
C PRO A 689 -1.75 7.90 -46.91
N GLU A 690 -2.04 9.09 -47.46
CA GLU A 690 -1.16 10.26 -47.36
C GLU A 690 -0.86 10.70 -45.93
N ILE A 691 -1.74 10.41 -44.96
CA ILE A 691 -1.47 10.67 -43.52
C ILE A 691 -0.30 9.80 -43.00
N TYR A 692 -0.39 8.49 -43.28
CA TYR A 692 0.65 7.54 -42.85
C TYR A 692 1.92 7.70 -43.68
N GLU A 693 1.84 8.11 -44.94
CA GLU A 693 3.01 8.48 -45.76
C GLU A 693 3.77 9.64 -45.12
N MET A 694 3.07 10.69 -44.69
CA MET A 694 3.70 11.85 -44.03
C MET A 694 4.36 11.44 -42.72
N GLN A 695 3.66 10.67 -41.87
CA GLN A 695 4.23 10.25 -40.58
C GLN A 695 5.45 9.31 -40.76
N ALA A 696 5.39 8.35 -41.64
CA ALA A 696 6.51 7.47 -41.99
C ALA A 696 7.71 8.28 -42.50
N ARG A 697 7.49 9.28 -43.36
CA ARG A 697 8.54 10.18 -43.87
C ARG A 697 9.16 10.97 -42.72
N ALA A 698 8.36 11.56 -41.85
CA ALA A 698 8.85 12.29 -40.67
C ALA A 698 9.73 11.43 -39.76
N ILE A 699 9.32 10.17 -39.50
CA ILE A 699 10.06 9.20 -38.69
C ILE A 699 11.43 8.90 -39.30
N PHE A 700 11.48 8.54 -40.58
CA PHE A 700 12.72 8.13 -41.24
C PHE A 700 13.65 9.31 -41.52
N GLU A 701 13.14 10.48 -41.89
CA GLU A 701 13.95 11.70 -42.02
C GLU A 701 14.57 12.09 -40.68
N ALA A 702 13.80 12.12 -39.58
CA ALA A 702 14.31 12.39 -38.24
C ALA A 702 15.38 11.38 -37.82
N ALA A 703 15.14 10.09 -38.06
CA ALA A 703 16.10 9.05 -37.73
C ALA A 703 17.44 9.21 -38.50
N CYS A 704 17.37 9.54 -39.78
CA CYS A 704 18.55 9.82 -40.59
C CYS A 704 19.32 11.05 -40.13
N ASP A 705 18.61 12.14 -39.79
CA ASP A 705 19.21 13.39 -39.32
C ASP A 705 19.93 13.20 -37.98
N VAL A 706 19.32 12.46 -37.04
CA VAL A 706 19.95 12.14 -35.75
C VAL A 706 21.15 11.22 -35.92
N ALA A 707 21.08 10.20 -36.77
CA ALA A 707 22.19 9.31 -37.08
C ALA A 707 23.34 10.05 -37.73
N GLU A 708 23.08 11.08 -38.54
CA GLU A 708 24.13 11.92 -39.16
C GLU A 708 24.81 12.81 -38.10
N LYS A 709 24.03 13.38 -37.17
CA LYS A 709 24.51 14.31 -36.17
C LYS A 709 25.28 13.62 -35.03
N SER A 710 24.77 12.50 -34.52
CA SER A 710 25.29 11.83 -33.32
C SER A 710 26.24 10.68 -33.60
N GLY A 711 26.19 10.08 -34.78
CA GLY A 711 26.86 8.82 -35.11
C GLY A 711 26.15 7.56 -34.58
N ASP A 712 25.27 7.70 -33.60
CA ASP A 712 24.44 6.62 -33.06
C ASP A 712 23.07 6.60 -33.77
N ALA A 713 22.79 5.55 -34.51
CA ALA A 713 21.55 5.42 -35.22
C ALA A 713 20.40 5.03 -34.25
N PRO A 714 19.29 5.75 -34.22
CA PRO A 714 18.08 5.29 -33.53
C PRO A 714 17.54 4.04 -34.24
N ILE A 715 16.75 3.23 -33.49
CA ILE A 715 16.11 2.03 -34.02
C ILE A 715 14.59 2.28 -34.07
N PRO A 716 14.06 2.83 -35.18
CA PRO A 716 12.62 3.07 -35.30
C PRO A 716 11.84 1.75 -35.39
N GLU A 717 10.78 1.64 -34.60
CA GLU A 717 9.80 0.56 -34.67
C GLU A 717 8.43 1.18 -35.01
N VAL A 718 8.02 1.07 -36.27
CA VAL A 718 6.76 1.66 -36.74
C VAL A 718 5.62 0.71 -36.42
N MET A 719 4.67 1.17 -35.60
CA MET A 719 3.53 0.38 -35.13
C MET A 719 2.23 0.83 -35.79
N ILE A 720 1.59 -0.11 -36.49
CA ILE A 720 0.29 0.13 -37.13
C ILE A 720 -0.82 -0.26 -36.15
N PRO A 721 -1.71 0.68 -35.76
CA PRO A 721 -2.78 0.41 -34.78
C PRO A 721 -3.97 -0.29 -35.41
N LEU A 722 -4.81 -0.92 -34.59
CA LEU A 722 -6.15 -1.42 -34.88
C LEU A 722 -6.23 -2.47 -36.00
N VAL A 723 -5.15 -3.15 -36.32
CA VAL A 723 -5.11 -4.20 -37.34
C VAL A 723 -5.96 -5.40 -36.92
N ALA A 724 -6.87 -5.83 -37.79
CA ALA A 724 -7.71 -7.01 -37.59
C ALA A 724 -7.36 -8.14 -38.57
N THR A 725 -6.72 -7.83 -39.69
CA THR A 725 -6.42 -8.79 -40.75
C THR A 725 -4.98 -8.67 -41.27
N ARG A 726 -4.43 -9.79 -41.76
CA ARG A 726 -3.12 -9.78 -42.42
C ARG A 726 -3.06 -8.79 -43.59
N LYS A 727 -4.17 -8.65 -44.37
CA LYS A 727 -4.17 -7.81 -45.56
C LYS A 727 -4.08 -6.32 -45.24
N GLU A 728 -4.70 -5.86 -44.13
CA GLU A 728 -4.54 -4.48 -43.64
C GLU A 728 -3.06 -4.18 -43.36
N LEU A 729 -2.39 -5.05 -42.59
CA LEU A 729 -0.99 -4.87 -42.27
C LEU A 729 -0.09 -4.96 -43.52
N GLU A 730 -0.35 -5.87 -44.46
CA GLU A 730 0.38 -6.01 -45.72
C GLU A 730 0.37 -4.71 -46.52
N ILE A 731 -0.80 -4.10 -46.71
CA ILE A 731 -0.97 -2.84 -47.46
C ILE A 731 -0.18 -1.71 -46.80
N LEU A 732 -0.36 -1.52 -45.49
CA LEU A 732 0.24 -0.40 -44.73
C LEU A 732 1.73 -0.60 -44.51
N ARG A 733 2.18 -1.84 -44.31
CA ARG A 733 3.62 -2.15 -44.29
C ARG A 733 4.28 -1.82 -45.63
N ALA A 734 3.69 -2.22 -46.75
CA ALA A 734 4.23 -1.89 -48.06
C ALA A 734 4.35 -0.37 -48.28
N LEU A 735 3.39 0.41 -47.76
CA LEU A 735 3.44 1.87 -47.77
C LEU A 735 4.64 2.39 -46.95
N VAL A 736 4.80 1.91 -45.70
CA VAL A 736 5.92 2.32 -44.83
C VAL A 736 7.28 1.94 -45.45
N ASP A 737 7.39 0.70 -45.96
CA ASP A 737 8.63 0.21 -46.60
C ASP A 737 8.98 1.03 -47.84
N ARG A 738 8.01 1.43 -48.65
CA ARG A 738 8.20 2.31 -49.84
C ARG A 738 8.74 3.67 -49.40
N VAL A 739 8.12 4.31 -48.39
CA VAL A 739 8.54 5.61 -47.90
C VAL A 739 9.97 5.53 -47.30
N ALA A 740 10.28 4.46 -46.58
CA ALA A 740 11.64 4.24 -46.05
C ALA A 740 12.69 4.19 -47.16
N VAL A 741 12.45 3.44 -48.23
CA VAL A 741 13.33 3.36 -49.41
C VAL A 741 13.55 4.72 -50.08
N GLU A 742 12.47 5.49 -50.27
CA GLU A 742 12.53 6.85 -50.82
C GLU A 742 13.39 7.77 -49.96
N VAL A 743 13.12 7.84 -48.62
CA VAL A 743 13.85 8.70 -47.69
C VAL A 743 15.31 8.28 -47.59
N PHE A 744 15.63 6.99 -47.50
CA PHE A 744 17.00 6.50 -47.42
C PHE A 744 17.80 6.82 -48.68
N ALA A 745 17.18 6.75 -49.88
CA ALA A 745 17.79 7.17 -51.12
C ALA A 745 18.07 8.69 -51.15
N GLU A 746 17.11 9.51 -50.73
CA GLU A 746 17.24 10.98 -50.64
C GLU A 746 18.33 11.39 -49.64
N LYS A 747 18.43 10.73 -48.49
CA LYS A 747 19.41 10.99 -47.42
C LYS A 747 20.78 10.28 -47.66
N GLY A 748 20.89 9.37 -48.64
CA GLY A 748 22.10 8.61 -48.90
C GLY A 748 22.53 7.69 -47.75
N ARG A 749 21.56 7.26 -46.89
CA ARG A 749 21.83 6.45 -45.70
C ARG A 749 20.70 5.43 -45.52
N THR A 750 21.06 4.19 -45.19
CA THR A 750 20.08 3.15 -44.81
C THR A 750 20.17 2.86 -43.34
N LEU A 751 19.04 2.81 -42.64
CA LEU A 751 18.93 2.49 -41.22
C LEU A 751 18.16 1.17 -41.03
N GLU A 752 18.44 0.49 -39.94
CA GLU A 752 17.61 -0.62 -39.47
C GLU A 752 16.32 -0.09 -38.87
N TYR A 753 15.20 -0.72 -39.22
CA TYR A 753 13.89 -0.43 -38.66
C TYR A 753 13.01 -1.68 -38.63
N MET A 754 11.93 -1.63 -37.86
CA MET A 754 10.92 -2.68 -37.84
C MET A 754 9.53 -2.11 -38.13
N VAL A 755 8.69 -2.92 -38.76
CA VAL A 755 7.26 -2.66 -38.89
C VAL A 755 6.51 -3.76 -38.17
N GLY A 756 5.61 -3.38 -37.27
CA GLY A 756 4.76 -4.30 -36.50
C GLY A 756 3.37 -3.72 -36.27
N THR A 757 2.64 -4.32 -35.40
CA THR A 757 1.27 -3.89 -35.12
C THR A 757 0.91 -4.01 -33.66
N MET A 758 -0.12 -3.27 -33.27
CA MET A 758 -0.78 -3.43 -31.97
C MET A 758 -1.81 -4.57 -32.05
N ILE A 759 -1.77 -5.46 -31.08
CA ILE A 759 -2.83 -6.46 -30.86
C ILE A 759 -3.76 -5.91 -29.77
N GLU A 760 -4.88 -5.40 -30.23
CA GLU A 760 -5.84 -4.68 -29.38
C GLU A 760 -7.30 -5.04 -29.70
N LEU A 761 -7.51 -5.92 -30.66
CA LEU A 761 -8.79 -6.49 -30.99
C LEU A 761 -8.79 -8.01 -30.77
N PRO A 762 -9.85 -8.61 -30.21
CA PRO A 762 -9.94 -10.08 -30.06
C PRO A 762 -9.69 -10.84 -31.36
N ARG A 763 -10.18 -10.32 -32.49
CA ARG A 763 -9.93 -10.93 -33.82
C ARG A 763 -8.43 -10.92 -34.18
N ALA A 764 -7.71 -9.85 -33.87
CA ALA A 764 -6.26 -9.77 -34.11
C ALA A 764 -5.50 -10.82 -33.28
N ALA A 765 -5.89 -11.00 -32.03
CA ALA A 765 -5.31 -12.02 -31.16
C ALA A 765 -5.55 -13.44 -31.73
N LEU A 766 -6.77 -13.74 -32.16
CA LEU A 766 -7.12 -15.01 -32.79
C LEU A 766 -6.37 -15.27 -34.10
N MET A 767 -6.03 -14.22 -34.84
CA MET A 767 -5.37 -14.29 -36.16
C MET A 767 -3.89 -13.89 -36.11
N ALA A 768 -3.31 -13.85 -34.93
CA ALA A 768 -1.92 -13.39 -34.74
C ALA A 768 -0.89 -14.17 -35.54
N GLY A 769 -1.10 -15.46 -35.76
CA GLY A 769 -0.26 -16.28 -36.64
C GLY A 769 -0.24 -15.77 -38.11
N GLU A 770 -1.41 -15.44 -38.68
CA GLU A 770 -1.48 -14.85 -40.01
C GLU A 770 -0.88 -13.44 -40.07
N ILE A 771 -1.12 -12.63 -39.05
CA ILE A 771 -0.59 -11.27 -38.92
C ILE A 771 0.95 -11.32 -38.84
N ALA A 772 1.53 -12.30 -38.15
CA ALA A 772 2.97 -12.47 -37.94
C ALA A 772 3.75 -12.74 -39.26
N HIS A 773 3.08 -13.15 -40.35
CA HIS A 773 3.74 -13.19 -41.67
C HIS A 773 4.20 -11.81 -42.14
N GLN A 774 3.53 -10.75 -41.71
CA GLN A 774 3.85 -9.37 -42.08
C GLN A 774 4.51 -8.59 -40.94
N ALA A 775 4.24 -8.90 -39.65
CA ALA A 775 4.78 -8.20 -38.50
C ALA A 775 6.17 -8.69 -38.10
N ARG A 776 7.06 -7.77 -37.72
CA ARG A 776 8.33 -8.04 -37.03
C ARG A 776 8.18 -8.01 -35.51
N PHE A 777 7.17 -7.34 -34.99
CA PHE A 777 6.81 -7.31 -33.57
C PHE A 777 5.29 -7.22 -33.42
N LEU A 778 4.80 -7.72 -32.28
CA LEU A 778 3.43 -7.51 -31.81
C LEU A 778 3.50 -6.83 -30.45
N SER A 779 2.75 -5.75 -30.27
CA SER A 779 2.60 -5.06 -29.00
C SER A 779 1.14 -5.17 -28.54
N PHE A 780 0.92 -5.70 -27.34
CA PHE A 780 -0.43 -5.85 -26.80
C PHE A 780 -0.94 -4.51 -26.27
N GLY A 781 -1.93 -3.92 -26.96
CA GLY A 781 -2.66 -2.73 -26.53
C GLY A 781 -3.79 -3.14 -25.59
N THR A 782 -3.45 -3.48 -24.36
CA THR A 782 -4.37 -4.11 -23.43
C THR A 782 -5.49 -3.21 -22.94
N ASN A 783 -5.39 -1.89 -23.09
CA ASN A 783 -6.52 -0.99 -22.80
C ASN A 783 -7.70 -1.31 -23.75
N ASP A 784 -7.49 -1.23 -25.07
CA ASP A 784 -8.52 -1.50 -26.07
C ASP A 784 -8.88 -2.99 -26.14
N LEU A 785 -7.91 -3.89 -25.94
CA LEU A 785 -8.19 -5.32 -25.90
C LEU A 785 -9.12 -5.67 -24.72
N THR A 786 -8.95 -5.05 -23.56
CA THR A 786 -9.84 -5.20 -22.40
C THR A 786 -11.22 -4.67 -22.70
N GLN A 787 -11.32 -3.44 -23.24
CA GLN A 787 -12.61 -2.85 -23.63
C GLN A 787 -13.38 -3.73 -24.61
N THR A 788 -12.71 -4.21 -25.64
CA THR A 788 -13.37 -4.99 -26.70
C THR A 788 -13.70 -6.42 -26.26
N THR A 789 -12.91 -7.00 -25.37
CA THR A 789 -13.16 -8.36 -24.84
C THR A 789 -14.31 -8.37 -23.85
N LEU A 790 -14.34 -7.41 -22.92
CA LEU A 790 -15.39 -7.31 -21.92
C LEU A 790 -16.65 -6.60 -22.46
N GLY A 791 -16.56 -5.90 -23.61
CA GLY A 791 -17.65 -5.09 -24.13
C GLY A 791 -17.96 -3.86 -23.26
N VAL A 792 -16.94 -3.26 -22.65
CA VAL A 792 -17.04 -2.16 -21.69
C VAL A 792 -16.23 -0.96 -22.18
N SER A 793 -16.84 0.22 -22.19
CA SER A 793 -16.11 1.48 -22.42
C SER A 793 -15.44 1.91 -21.13
N ARG A 794 -14.13 2.20 -21.16
CA ARG A 794 -13.37 2.71 -20.02
C ARG A 794 -13.95 4.02 -19.48
N ASP A 795 -14.36 4.89 -20.38
CA ASP A 795 -14.86 6.23 -20.04
C ASP A 795 -16.25 6.19 -19.40
N ASP A 796 -17.07 5.19 -19.76
CA ASP A 796 -18.43 5.02 -19.23
C ASP A 796 -18.51 4.06 -18.04
N ALA A 797 -17.47 3.29 -17.75
CA ALA A 797 -17.49 2.22 -16.77
C ALA A 797 -17.57 2.70 -15.31
N SER A 798 -17.22 3.94 -15.02
CA SER A 798 -17.18 4.49 -13.66
C SER A 798 -18.47 4.32 -12.86
N ARG A 799 -19.62 4.24 -13.54
CA ARG A 799 -20.96 4.11 -12.92
C ARG A 799 -21.24 2.73 -12.34
N PHE A 800 -20.59 1.67 -12.84
CA PHE A 800 -20.88 0.28 -12.43
C PHE A 800 -19.63 -0.51 -12.02
N LEU A 801 -18.45 -0.07 -12.39
CA LEU A 801 -17.22 -0.83 -12.18
C LEU A 801 -16.90 -0.99 -10.68
N ASN A 802 -17.02 0.09 -9.89
CA ASN A 802 -16.82 0.01 -8.44
C ASN A 802 -17.80 -0.98 -7.78
N PRO A 803 -19.14 -0.93 -8.01
CA PRO A 803 -20.06 -1.96 -7.55
C PRO A 803 -19.70 -3.39 -7.96
N TYR A 804 -19.13 -3.59 -9.16
CA TYR A 804 -18.71 -4.91 -9.65
C TYR A 804 -17.51 -5.44 -8.84
N VAL A 805 -16.53 -4.60 -8.55
CA VAL A 805 -15.39 -4.96 -7.69
C VAL A 805 -15.86 -5.18 -6.25
N GLU A 806 -16.76 -4.33 -5.75
CA GLU A 806 -17.32 -4.45 -4.40
C GLU A 806 -18.09 -5.75 -4.17
N GLN A 807 -18.80 -6.22 -5.18
CA GLN A 807 -19.54 -7.49 -5.13
C GLN A 807 -18.66 -8.70 -5.50
N GLY A 808 -17.39 -8.49 -5.82
CA GLY A 808 -16.46 -9.56 -6.19
C GLY A 808 -16.75 -10.17 -7.58
N ILE A 809 -17.50 -9.48 -8.45
CA ILE A 809 -17.73 -9.89 -9.85
C ILE A 809 -16.41 -9.80 -10.63
N TYR A 810 -15.70 -8.67 -10.48
CA TYR A 810 -14.29 -8.58 -10.85
C TYR A 810 -13.44 -8.60 -9.58
N PRO A 811 -12.35 -9.37 -9.52
CA PRO A 811 -11.46 -9.38 -8.36
C PRO A 811 -10.75 -8.03 -8.16
N ARG A 812 -10.49 -7.32 -9.27
CA ARG A 812 -9.91 -5.97 -9.34
C ARG A 812 -10.47 -5.24 -10.55
N ASP A 813 -10.24 -3.93 -10.61
CA ASP A 813 -10.52 -3.13 -11.80
C ASP A 813 -9.71 -3.67 -13.00
N PRO A 814 -10.38 -4.16 -14.08
CA PRO A 814 -9.71 -4.77 -15.22
C PRO A 814 -8.92 -3.77 -16.07
N PHE A 815 -9.02 -2.47 -15.84
CA PHE A 815 -8.20 -1.43 -16.45
C PHE A 815 -6.93 -1.10 -15.65
N VAL A 816 -6.86 -1.53 -14.38
CA VAL A 816 -5.69 -1.38 -13.51
C VAL A 816 -4.84 -2.65 -13.53
N SER A 817 -5.47 -3.81 -13.37
CA SER A 817 -4.80 -5.12 -13.38
C SER A 817 -5.46 -6.01 -14.45
N LEU A 818 -4.64 -6.69 -15.25
CA LEU A 818 -5.11 -7.46 -16.39
C LEU A 818 -6.09 -8.56 -15.97
N ASP A 819 -7.23 -8.65 -16.66
CA ASP A 819 -8.13 -9.81 -16.60
C ASP A 819 -7.44 -11.02 -17.22
N ILE A 820 -6.76 -11.80 -16.38
CA ILE A 820 -5.97 -12.96 -16.83
C ILE A 820 -6.88 -14.07 -17.36
N GLU A 821 -8.07 -14.24 -16.79
CA GLU A 821 -9.00 -15.31 -17.16
C GLU A 821 -9.63 -15.09 -18.55
N GLY A 822 -9.88 -13.87 -18.94
CA GLY A 822 -10.47 -13.52 -20.25
C GLY A 822 -9.43 -12.95 -21.21
N VAL A 823 -8.99 -11.72 -20.96
CA VAL A 823 -8.04 -11.00 -21.83
C VAL A 823 -6.68 -11.72 -21.88
N GLY A 824 -6.24 -12.27 -20.76
CA GLY A 824 -4.97 -13.01 -20.67
C GLY A 824 -4.93 -14.21 -21.65
N GLN A 825 -6.02 -14.97 -21.78
CA GLN A 825 -6.08 -16.06 -22.75
C GLN A 825 -5.86 -15.60 -24.18
N LEU A 826 -6.38 -14.42 -24.57
CA LEU A 826 -6.14 -13.86 -25.89
C LEU A 826 -4.69 -13.46 -26.09
N VAL A 827 -4.03 -12.94 -25.05
CA VAL A 827 -2.60 -12.60 -25.09
C VAL A 827 -1.74 -13.86 -25.24
N GLU A 828 -1.99 -14.90 -24.44
CA GLU A 828 -1.29 -16.20 -24.53
C GLU A 828 -1.45 -16.82 -25.92
N LEU A 829 -2.68 -16.87 -26.41
CA LEU A 829 -2.99 -17.43 -27.73
C LEU A 829 -2.29 -16.67 -28.87
N ALA A 830 -2.28 -15.34 -28.79
CA ALA A 830 -1.62 -14.51 -29.79
C ALA A 830 -0.10 -14.67 -29.76
N ALA A 831 0.50 -14.74 -28.57
CA ALA A 831 1.93 -14.98 -28.39
C ALA A 831 2.34 -16.34 -28.96
N GLU A 832 1.62 -17.41 -28.63
CA GLU A 832 1.86 -18.77 -29.17
C GLU A 832 1.73 -18.81 -30.68
N ARG A 833 0.62 -18.35 -31.22
CA ARG A 833 0.36 -18.39 -32.69
C ARG A 833 1.35 -17.55 -33.46
N GLY A 834 1.68 -16.37 -32.95
CA GLY A 834 2.64 -15.46 -33.55
C GLY A 834 4.04 -16.09 -33.63
N ARG A 835 4.53 -16.68 -32.54
CA ARG A 835 5.85 -17.35 -32.50
C ARG A 835 5.90 -18.66 -33.25
N ASN A 836 4.81 -19.38 -33.37
CA ASN A 836 4.73 -20.56 -34.23
C ASN A 836 4.91 -20.21 -35.73
N THR A 837 4.49 -19.02 -36.15
CA THR A 837 4.70 -18.50 -37.51
C THR A 837 6.09 -17.88 -37.68
N ARG A 838 6.54 -17.11 -36.69
CA ARG A 838 7.82 -16.41 -36.68
C ARG A 838 8.51 -16.57 -35.32
N SER A 839 9.52 -17.40 -35.24
CA SER A 839 10.21 -17.71 -33.98
C SER A 839 10.97 -16.53 -33.38
N ASP A 840 11.38 -15.55 -34.21
CA ASP A 840 12.08 -14.31 -33.83
C ASP A 840 11.12 -13.12 -33.62
N LEU A 841 9.80 -13.38 -33.53
CA LEU A 841 8.80 -12.35 -33.32
C LEU A 841 8.98 -11.70 -31.96
N LYS A 842 9.21 -10.38 -31.95
CA LYS A 842 9.29 -9.59 -30.72
C LYS A 842 7.89 -9.36 -30.18
N LEU A 843 7.71 -9.64 -28.88
CA LEU A 843 6.44 -9.49 -28.19
C LEU A 843 6.56 -8.52 -27.01
N GLY A 844 5.64 -7.59 -26.90
CA GLY A 844 5.60 -6.65 -25.78
C GLY A 844 4.19 -6.23 -25.41
N ILE A 845 4.06 -5.54 -24.29
CA ILE A 845 2.83 -4.93 -23.80
C ILE A 845 3.03 -3.42 -23.65
N CYS A 846 2.06 -2.63 -24.04
CA CYS A 846 2.13 -1.16 -23.96
C CYS A 846 0.90 -0.50 -23.32
N GLY A 847 -0.10 -1.28 -22.88
CA GLY A 847 -1.23 -0.77 -22.09
C GLY A 847 -0.83 -0.40 -20.65
N GLU A 848 -1.75 0.18 -19.90
CA GLU A 848 -1.54 0.57 -18.49
C GLU A 848 -1.05 -0.60 -17.62
N HIS A 849 -1.43 -1.82 -17.97
CA HIS A 849 -1.03 -3.07 -17.32
C HIS A 849 0.48 -3.33 -17.35
N GLY A 850 1.24 -2.69 -18.26
CA GLY A 850 2.71 -2.77 -18.30
C GLY A 850 3.40 -2.19 -17.06
N GLY A 851 2.70 -1.45 -16.21
CA GLY A 851 3.16 -0.92 -14.93
C GLY A 851 2.58 -1.63 -13.70
N ASP A 852 1.73 -2.65 -13.86
CA ASP A 852 1.10 -3.41 -12.79
C ASP A 852 1.89 -4.69 -12.48
N PRO A 853 2.34 -4.93 -11.22
CA PRO A 853 3.15 -6.10 -10.86
C PRO A 853 2.52 -7.45 -11.20
N ALA A 854 1.21 -7.62 -11.00
CA ALA A 854 0.51 -8.88 -11.29
C ALA A 854 0.45 -9.15 -12.80
N SER A 855 0.18 -8.12 -13.58
CA SER A 855 0.18 -8.17 -15.05
C SER A 855 1.58 -8.44 -15.61
N ILE A 856 2.64 -7.87 -15.00
CA ILE A 856 4.03 -8.12 -15.38
C ILE A 856 4.42 -9.59 -15.11
N ALA A 857 4.00 -10.16 -13.97
CA ALA A 857 4.20 -11.58 -13.67
C ALA A 857 3.53 -12.48 -14.71
N PHE A 858 2.32 -12.14 -15.16
CA PHE A 858 1.66 -12.82 -16.27
C PHE A 858 2.46 -12.69 -17.58
N CYS A 859 2.98 -11.50 -17.90
CA CYS A 859 3.81 -11.28 -19.11
C CYS A 859 5.08 -12.11 -19.10
N GLU A 860 5.74 -12.26 -17.94
CA GLU A 860 6.92 -13.13 -17.78
C GLU A 860 6.57 -14.60 -18.07
N LYS A 861 5.49 -15.09 -17.47
CA LYS A 861 4.99 -16.46 -17.66
C LYS A 861 4.63 -16.73 -19.13
N THR A 862 4.00 -15.76 -19.82
CA THR A 862 3.64 -15.84 -21.24
C THR A 862 4.87 -15.73 -22.16
N GLY A 863 6.01 -15.31 -21.61
CA GLY A 863 7.27 -15.21 -22.34
C GLY A 863 7.36 -13.96 -23.22
N LEU A 864 6.79 -12.83 -22.85
CA LEU A 864 6.96 -11.58 -23.55
C LEU A 864 8.44 -11.10 -23.46
N ASP A 865 8.88 -10.31 -24.42
CA ASP A 865 10.25 -9.80 -24.49
C ASP A 865 10.41 -8.50 -23.69
N TYR A 866 9.34 -7.67 -23.63
CA TYR A 866 9.37 -6.43 -22.90
C TYR A 866 7.98 -6.03 -22.36
N VAL A 867 8.02 -5.23 -21.30
CA VAL A 867 6.87 -4.44 -20.82
C VAL A 867 7.15 -2.97 -21.02
N SER A 868 6.10 -2.16 -21.21
CA SER A 868 6.22 -0.71 -21.38
C SER A 868 5.23 -0.01 -20.44
N ALA A 869 5.73 0.95 -19.68
CA ALA A 869 5.00 1.67 -18.65
C ALA A 869 5.25 3.17 -18.73
N SER A 870 4.43 3.98 -18.09
CA SER A 870 4.70 5.41 -17.92
C SER A 870 6.06 5.64 -17.24
N PRO A 871 6.72 6.80 -17.42
CA PRO A 871 8.07 7.03 -16.91
C PRO A 871 8.26 6.71 -15.42
N TYR A 872 7.36 7.18 -14.56
CA TYR A 872 7.41 6.93 -13.11
C TYR A 872 7.14 5.46 -12.71
N ARG A 873 6.54 4.66 -13.60
CA ARG A 873 6.33 3.22 -13.38
C ARG A 873 7.50 2.34 -13.83
N VAL A 874 8.49 2.90 -14.51
CA VAL A 874 9.66 2.15 -14.98
C VAL A 874 10.42 1.43 -13.84
N PRO A 875 10.72 2.06 -12.68
CA PRO A 875 11.38 1.36 -11.58
C PRO A 875 10.54 0.23 -11.00
N ILE A 876 9.23 0.45 -10.87
CA ILE A 876 8.27 -0.57 -10.41
C ILE A 876 8.29 -1.77 -11.37
N ALA A 877 8.23 -1.51 -12.67
CA ALA A 877 8.25 -2.55 -13.69
C ALA A 877 9.58 -3.33 -13.69
N ARG A 878 10.74 -2.67 -13.48
CA ARG A 878 12.05 -3.32 -13.37
C ARG A 878 12.10 -4.29 -12.19
N LEU A 879 11.63 -3.85 -11.02
CA LEU A 879 11.58 -4.70 -9.83
C LEU A 879 10.59 -5.85 -10.01
N SER A 880 9.39 -5.58 -10.53
CA SER A 880 8.36 -6.59 -10.78
C SER A 880 8.81 -7.65 -11.78
N ALA A 881 9.51 -7.24 -12.86
CA ALA A 881 10.07 -8.17 -13.83
C ALA A 881 11.15 -9.08 -13.20
N ALA A 882 11.97 -8.52 -12.29
CA ALA A 882 12.96 -9.31 -11.57
C ALA A 882 12.31 -10.31 -10.60
N GLN A 883 11.28 -9.87 -9.87
CA GLN A 883 10.52 -10.75 -8.98
C GLN A 883 9.83 -11.89 -9.77
N ALA A 884 9.21 -11.56 -10.89
CA ALA A 884 8.55 -12.54 -11.76
C ALA A 884 9.55 -13.60 -12.30
N ALA A 885 10.77 -13.18 -12.62
CA ALA A 885 11.82 -14.09 -13.11
C ALA A 885 12.43 -14.95 -11.99
N LEU A 886 12.28 -14.57 -10.72
CA LEU A 886 12.76 -15.29 -9.55
C LEU A 886 11.70 -16.19 -8.91
N SER A 887 10.41 -15.99 -9.22
CA SER A 887 9.28 -16.78 -8.74
C SER A 887 9.03 -18.01 -9.61
#